data_9ca562aeb58578caf8fdd2f6e2b79268
#
_entry.id   9ca562aeb58578caf8fdd2f6e2b79268
#
_cell.length_a   1.000
_cell.length_b   1.000
_cell.length_c   1.000
_cell.angle_alpha   90.00
_cell.angle_beta   90.00
_cell.angle_gamma   90.00
#
_symmetry.space_group_name_H-M   'P 1'
#
loop_
_entity.id
_entity.type
_entity.pdbx_description
1 polymer ?
#
loop_
_entity_poly.entity_id
_entity_poly.type
_entity_poly.pdbx_seq_one_letter_code
_entity_poly.pdbx_strand_id
1 'polypeptide(L)'
;MATTAPNVVDSDCGGTPPSRSASTIIAARTLHVLTIDGYSDTLKSNVDPSQHLLLSSPFSAGGHTWCIHYCPIGSTEESKDFISIYLVLEDTTADVVSAHVTFSLLDQQGNPVPSHTLTTPLLKFSLQGTLPKGLGYNSFIRRDNLERSGHLKDDCFAIGVHVVVTKEAIPSSITVPPSDMHLYYGDLLSSEERYATDVEFLVGGETFAAHRLVLAARSPVFMVELFGPMKESTTVNKIQIFDMEAQVFRVLLKFIYIDMLPEMDQEDEAAMAQHLLVAADKYGLHRLKMICVEILSNHIDANSVATILVLADKHHCYGLREACFDFLNSSAILSMIVNTSDFQYLIQSCPDILEDISFNIVAPAVSTVVTMQAYHVLKIDGFSGTLQVHRYRSLNSFPFNVGGRSWYICYHPHEKNNISKDFISIYLVLQDDIAEAAMVQATFSLLDQHGKPDDLEKSGHVQNNCFAIGVHVVITKEVPPPPPPIVVVPPSSNMHLHYGDLLSSKRCADVEFLVGGVTFAAHRLVLAVRSPVFVAEHFGPMKEGANVNDVVEINDMDAQAFKALLNFIYMDTFLEMDQEEDTTMAQHLLVAADKYGQERLKVICEERLSNHVDADSVATLLVLTDKHNCRRLNKVCIEFFSSPTALAKIIETDEFQRHVLDGT
;
A
#
# COMPACT_ATOMS: atom_id res chain seq x y z
N MET A 1 3.43 -31.41 63.58
CA MET A 1 4.77 -31.80 63.06
C MET A 1 4.82 -31.37 61.62
N ALA A 2 5.38 -30.23 61.38
CA ALA A 2 5.57 -29.64 60.06
C ALA A 2 7.02 -29.81 59.67
N THR A 3 7.27 -30.42 58.52
CA THR A 3 8.59 -30.50 57.91
C THR A 3 8.67 -29.51 56.77
N THR A 4 9.49 -28.53 56.98
CA THR A 4 9.91 -27.49 56.00
C THR A 4 10.83 -28.11 54.98
N ALA A 5 10.55 -27.88 53.66
CA ALA A 5 11.45 -28.14 52.57
C ALA A 5 12.24 -26.86 52.21
N PRO A 6 13.49 -26.96 51.76
CA PRO A 6 14.34 -25.80 51.57
C PRO A 6 14.10 -25.13 50.20
N ASN A 7 14.19 -23.82 50.18
CA ASN A 7 14.21 -22.97 48.99
C ASN A 7 15.39 -23.32 48.08
N VAL A 8 15.08 -23.66 46.84
CA VAL A 8 16.05 -23.70 45.74
C VAL A 8 16.00 -22.31 45.10
N VAL A 9 17.14 -21.64 45.11
CA VAL A 9 17.40 -20.40 44.39
C VAL A 9 17.62 -20.79 42.93
N ASP A 10 16.66 -20.53 42.07
CA ASP A 10 16.83 -20.64 40.62
C ASP A 10 17.69 -19.47 40.14
N SER A 11 18.88 -19.79 39.69
CA SER A 11 19.75 -18.89 38.94
C SER A 11 19.21 -18.75 37.53
N ASP A 12 18.69 -17.56 37.25
CA ASP A 12 18.17 -17.13 35.94
C ASP A 12 19.33 -17.14 34.92
N CYS A 13 19.41 -18.21 34.12
CA CYS A 13 20.21 -18.26 32.92
C CYS A 13 19.40 -17.64 31.80
N GLY A 14 19.73 -16.41 31.43
CA GLY A 14 19.19 -15.70 30.27
C GLY A 14 19.32 -16.53 28.98
N GLY A 15 18.32 -17.36 28.70
CA GLY A 15 18.16 -18.05 27.42
C GLY A 15 17.45 -17.14 26.44
N THR A 16 18.16 -16.72 25.39
CA THR A 16 17.56 -16.12 24.20
C THR A 16 16.39 -16.99 23.72
N PRO A 17 15.21 -16.41 23.43
CA PRO A 17 14.08 -17.18 22.94
C PRO A 17 14.44 -17.84 21.61
N PRO A 18 14.02 -19.10 21.36
CA PRO A 18 14.33 -19.79 20.13
C PRO A 18 13.70 -19.04 18.94
N SER A 19 14.53 -18.72 17.95
CA SER A 19 14.09 -18.12 16.71
C SER A 19 13.07 -19.04 16.02
N ARG A 20 11.80 -18.64 15.99
CA ARG A 20 10.77 -19.31 15.20
C ARG A 20 10.94 -18.95 13.74
N SER A 21 11.47 -19.88 12.93
CA SER A 21 11.37 -19.80 11.48
C SER A 21 9.95 -20.22 11.07
N ALA A 22 9.15 -19.28 10.56
CA ALA A 22 7.86 -19.57 9.96
C ALA A 22 8.05 -19.74 8.45
N SER A 23 7.95 -20.97 7.94
CA SER A 23 7.86 -21.23 6.50
C SER A 23 6.40 -21.04 6.08
N THR A 24 6.12 -20.05 5.25
CA THR A 24 4.78 -19.82 4.70
C THR A 24 4.64 -20.60 3.39
N ILE A 25 3.87 -21.69 3.39
CA ILE A 25 3.51 -22.41 2.16
C ILE A 25 2.29 -21.68 1.56
N ILE A 26 2.49 -21.02 0.41
CA ILE A 26 1.39 -20.41 -0.34
C ILE A 26 0.79 -21.48 -1.24
N ALA A 27 -0.40 -21.98 -0.92
CA ALA A 27 -1.15 -22.92 -1.74
C ALA A 27 -2.25 -22.18 -2.53
N ALA A 28 -2.11 -22.11 -3.84
CA ALA A 28 -3.18 -21.66 -4.73
C ALA A 28 -4.09 -22.83 -5.05
N ARG A 29 -5.40 -22.69 -4.80
CA ARG A 29 -6.41 -23.74 -5.01
C ARG A 29 -7.35 -23.32 -6.14
N THR A 30 -7.55 -24.21 -7.12
CA THR A 30 -8.49 -23.99 -8.23
C THR A 30 -9.31 -25.27 -8.44
N LEU A 31 -10.60 -25.12 -8.59
CA LEU A 31 -11.50 -26.19 -9.02
C LEU A 31 -11.89 -25.95 -10.49
N HIS A 32 -11.62 -26.91 -11.35
CA HIS A 32 -12.05 -26.93 -12.73
C HIS A 32 -13.03 -28.07 -12.93
N VAL A 33 -14.10 -27.86 -13.71
CA VAL A 33 -15.10 -28.89 -14.03
C VAL A 33 -14.97 -29.21 -15.51
N LEU A 34 -14.65 -30.48 -15.80
CA LEU A 34 -14.64 -31.03 -17.14
C LEU A 34 -15.98 -31.74 -17.38
N THR A 35 -16.82 -31.20 -18.24
CA THR A 35 -18.09 -31.84 -18.67
C THR A 35 -17.85 -32.62 -19.95
N ILE A 36 -18.22 -33.89 -19.94
CA ILE A 36 -18.20 -34.77 -21.08
C ILE A 36 -19.64 -34.88 -21.59
N ASP A 37 -19.93 -34.25 -22.72
CA ASP A 37 -21.21 -34.31 -23.42
C ASP A 37 -21.06 -35.21 -24.63
N GLY A 38 -21.99 -36.15 -24.84
CA GLY A 38 -21.88 -37.16 -25.85
C GLY A 38 -20.85 -38.24 -25.54
N TYR A 39 -20.87 -38.79 -24.30
CA TYR A 39 -19.97 -39.87 -23.90
C TYR A 39 -19.90 -41.03 -24.87
N SER A 40 -21.06 -41.49 -25.41
CA SER A 40 -21.14 -42.58 -26.39
C SER A 40 -20.37 -42.26 -27.68
N ASP A 41 -20.30 -41.00 -28.09
CA ASP A 41 -19.57 -40.58 -29.29
C ASP A 41 -18.05 -40.58 -29.02
N THR A 42 -17.61 -40.31 -27.79
CA THR A 42 -16.19 -40.42 -27.42
C THR A 42 -15.66 -41.83 -27.48
N LEU A 43 -16.52 -42.86 -27.48
CA LEU A 43 -16.14 -44.27 -27.57
C LEU A 43 -16.07 -44.78 -29.02
N LYS A 44 -16.65 -44.08 -30.01
CA LYS A 44 -16.83 -44.57 -31.41
C LYS A 44 -15.62 -44.36 -32.31
N SER A 45 -14.59 -43.71 -31.90
CA SER A 45 -13.39 -43.49 -32.70
C SER A 45 -12.62 -44.78 -32.93
N ASN A 46 -12.41 -45.16 -34.18
CA ASN A 46 -11.63 -46.34 -34.62
C ASN A 46 -10.11 -46.06 -34.62
N VAL A 47 -9.59 -45.31 -33.67
CA VAL A 47 -8.17 -44.95 -33.59
C VAL A 47 -7.50 -45.78 -32.50
N ASP A 48 -6.20 -46.04 -32.64
CA ASP A 48 -5.34 -46.71 -31.65
C ASP A 48 -5.54 -46.10 -30.23
N PRO A 49 -5.75 -46.90 -29.17
CA PRO A 49 -5.94 -46.42 -27.80
C PRO A 49 -4.93 -45.36 -27.36
N SER A 50 -3.69 -45.45 -27.84
CA SER A 50 -2.62 -44.48 -27.55
C SER A 50 -2.80 -43.11 -28.22
N GLN A 51 -3.72 -42.98 -29.17
CA GLN A 51 -4.03 -41.75 -29.92
C GLN A 51 -5.44 -41.18 -29.61
N HIS A 52 -6.19 -41.85 -28.75
CA HIS A 52 -7.54 -41.45 -28.34
C HIS A 52 -7.50 -40.49 -27.15
N LEU A 53 -6.92 -39.33 -27.36
CA LEU A 53 -6.71 -38.30 -26.34
C LEU A 53 -7.59 -37.09 -26.65
N LEU A 54 -8.51 -36.77 -25.75
CA LEU A 54 -9.30 -35.54 -25.81
C LEU A 54 -8.74 -34.53 -24.81
N LEU A 55 -8.61 -33.28 -25.26
CA LEU A 55 -8.04 -32.20 -24.48
C LEU A 55 -9.14 -31.26 -23.99
N SER A 56 -9.11 -30.87 -22.72
CA SER A 56 -9.95 -29.76 -22.22
C SER A 56 -9.49 -28.44 -22.77
N SER A 57 -10.34 -27.41 -22.65
CA SER A 57 -9.87 -26.03 -22.77
C SER A 57 -8.83 -25.73 -21.67
N PRO A 58 -7.81 -24.93 -21.97
CA PRO A 58 -6.84 -24.49 -20.97
C PRO A 58 -7.49 -23.72 -19.81
N PHE A 59 -6.99 -23.92 -18.60
CA PHE A 59 -7.43 -23.18 -17.42
C PHE A 59 -6.25 -22.75 -16.55
N SER A 60 -6.43 -21.72 -15.74
CA SER A 60 -5.35 -21.19 -14.88
C SER A 60 -5.47 -21.68 -13.44
N ALA A 61 -4.37 -22.18 -12.87
CA ALA A 61 -4.24 -22.53 -11.46
C ALA A 61 -2.83 -22.21 -10.95
N GLY A 62 -2.73 -21.47 -9.84
CA GLY A 62 -1.46 -21.11 -9.21
C GLY A 62 -0.54 -20.22 -10.06
N GLY A 63 -1.11 -19.48 -11.03
CA GLY A 63 -0.36 -18.65 -11.98
C GLY A 63 0.19 -19.41 -13.18
N HIS A 64 -0.18 -20.69 -13.34
CA HIS A 64 0.21 -21.56 -14.45
C HIS A 64 -0.99 -21.96 -15.29
N THR A 65 -0.75 -22.30 -16.57
CA THR A 65 -1.77 -22.76 -17.52
C THR A 65 -1.75 -24.28 -17.58
N TRP A 66 -2.93 -24.89 -17.41
CA TRP A 66 -3.13 -26.32 -17.33
C TRP A 66 -4.18 -26.77 -18.33
N CYS A 67 -4.08 -28.02 -18.80
CA CYS A 67 -5.16 -28.70 -19.51
C CYS A 67 -5.37 -30.10 -18.94
N ILE A 68 -6.55 -30.69 -19.20
CA ILE A 68 -6.88 -32.05 -18.81
C ILE A 68 -6.84 -32.93 -20.05
N HIS A 69 -6.11 -34.02 -19.95
CA HIS A 69 -6.11 -35.09 -20.91
C HIS A 69 -7.12 -36.17 -20.47
N TYR A 70 -8.14 -36.39 -21.27
CA TYR A 70 -9.20 -37.38 -21.07
C TYR A 70 -9.08 -38.48 -22.09
N CYS A 71 -8.95 -39.74 -21.64
CA CYS A 71 -8.89 -40.93 -22.51
C CYS A 71 -10.07 -41.85 -22.19
N PRO A 72 -11.11 -41.86 -23.05
CA PRO A 72 -12.36 -42.61 -22.79
C PRO A 72 -12.20 -44.14 -22.79
N ILE A 73 -11.20 -44.67 -23.50
CA ILE A 73 -10.93 -46.11 -23.63
C ILE A 73 -9.61 -46.55 -22.99
N GLY A 74 -9.16 -45.77 -21.97
CA GLY A 74 -7.88 -46.00 -21.33
C GLY A 74 -6.70 -45.49 -22.15
N SER A 75 -5.54 -45.32 -21.48
CA SER A 75 -4.31 -44.84 -22.10
C SER A 75 -3.30 -45.97 -22.39
N THR A 76 -3.56 -47.17 -21.88
CA THR A 76 -2.72 -48.37 -22.06
C THR A 76 -3.63 -49.57 -22.28
N GLU A 77 -3.07 -50.67 -22.86
CA GLU A 77 -3.83 -51.91 -23.05
C GLU A 77 -4.39 -52.51 -21.75
N GLU A 78 -3.67 -52.29 -20.60
CA GLU A 78 -4.14 -52.74 -19.30
C GLU A 78 -5.29 -51.92 -18.73
N SER A 79 -5.45 -50.66 -19.17
CA SER A 79 -6.47 -49.73 -18.73
C SER A 79 -7.64 -49.58 -19.74
N LYS A 80 -7.73 -50.41 -20.77
CA LYS A 80 -8.71 -50.33 -21.86
C LYS A 80 -10.17 -50.34 -21.41
N ASP A 81 -10.49 -50.92 -20.27
CA ASP A 81 -11.84 -50.96 -19.66
C ASP A 81 -12.14 -49.76 -18.78
N PHE A 82 -11.16 -48.86 -18.62
CA PHE A 82 -11.25 -47.71 -17.76
C PHE A 82 -11.25 -46.39 -18.55
N ILE A 83 -11.71 -45.36 -17.91
CA ILE A 83 -11.42 -43.98 -18.30
C ILE A 83 -10.10 -43.60 -17.64
N SER A 84 -9.17 -43.03 -18.41
CA SER A 84 -7.93 -42.44 -17.88
C SER A 84 -8.01 -40.91 -17.90
N ILE A 85 -7.42 -40.28 -16.91
CA ILE A 85 -7.42 -38.80 -16.77
C ILE A 85 -6.08 -38.30 -16.24
N TYR A 86 -5.59 -37.24 -16.86
CA TYR A 86 -4.29 -36.62 -16.47
C TYR A 86 -4.41 -35.11 -16.48
N LEU A 87 -3.68 -34.47 -15.59
CA LEU A 87 -3.39 -33.04 -15.63
C LEU A 87 -2.07 -32.81 -16.35
N VAL A 88 -2.03 -31.81 -17.21
CA VAL A 88 -0.85 -31.45 -18.00
C VAL A 88 -0.58 -29.95 -17.80
N LEU A 89 0.70 -29.62 -17.59
CA LEU A 89 1.17 -28.23 -17.56
C LEU A 89 1.50 -27.77 -18.98
N GLU A 90 0.89 -26.67 -19.42
CA GLU A 90 1.11 -26.09 -20.76
C GLU A 90 2.09 -24.91 -20.80
N ASP A 91 2.47 -24.39 -19.63
CA ASP A 91 3.41 -23.26 -19.56
C ASP A 91 4.78 -23.64 -20.09
N THR A 92 5.33 -22.76 -20.94
CA THR A 92 6.67 -22.94 -21.55
C THR A 92 7.81 -22.46 -20.64
N THR A 93 7.51 -21.94 -19.44
CA THR A 93 8.51 -21.51 -18.48
C THR A 93 9.18 -22.69 -17.80
N ALA A 94 10.50 -22.66 -17.66
CA ALA A 94 11.36 -23.78 -17.27
C ALA A 94 11.26 -24.26 -15.81
N ASP A 95 10.32 -23.74 -15.03
CA ASP A 95 10.21 -24.04 -13.61
C ASP A 95 9.48 -25.37 -13.36
N VAL A 96 10.01 -26.14 -12.40
CA VAL A 96 9.33 -27.34 -11.90
C VAL A 96 8.17 -26.89 -11.00
N VAL A 97 6.93 -27.19 -11.42
CA VAL A 97 5.73 -26.87 -10.66
C VAL A 97 5.31 -28.08 -9.84
N SER A 98 5.16 -27.90 -8.53
CA SER A 98 4.66 -28.92 -7.62
C SER A 98 3.17 -28.73 -7.35
N ALA A 99 2.37 -29.78 -7.56
CA ALA A 99 0.94 -29.71 -7.31
C ALA A 99 0.35 -31.03 -6.78
N HIS A 100 -0.66 -30.91 -5.92
CA HIS A 100 -1.60 -32.01 -5.63
C HIS A 100 -2.83 -31.87 -6.50
N VAL A 101 -3.31 -32.97 -7.04
CA VAL A 101 -4.51 -33.00 -7.88
C VAL A 101 -5.51 -33.99 -7.33
N THR A 102 -6.76 -33.57 -7.18
CA THR A 102 -7.87 -34.45 -6.84
C THR A 102 -8.84 -34.50 -8.01
N PHE A 103 -9.04 -35.68 -8.56
CA PHE A 103 -10.04 -35.97 -9.58
C PHE A 103 -11.26 -36.59 -8.93
N SER A 104 -12.45 -36.07 -9.19
CA SER A 104 -13.70 -36.56 -8.60
C SER A 104 -14.77 -36.66 -9.67
N LEU A 105 -15.45 -37.82 -9.75
CA LEU A 105 -16.71 -37.88 -10.48
C LEU A 105 -17.72 -36.97 -9.76
N LEU A 106 -18.51 -36.19 -10.47
CA LEU A 106 -19.52 -35.32 -9.92
C LEU A 106 -20.92 -35.92 -10.01
N ASP A 107 -21.73 -35.73 -8.98
CA ASP A 107 -23.15 -36.06 -9.04
C ASP A 107 -23.95 -35.03 -9.84
N GLN A 108 -25.24 -35.21 -9.97
CA GLN A 108 -26.14 -34.32 -10.72
C GLN A 108 -26.29 -32.91 -10.07
N GLN A 109 -25.87 -32.74 -8.82
CA GLN A 109 -25.85 -31.48 -8.10
C GLN A 109 -24.46 -30.81 -8.16
N GLY A 110 -23.47 -31.46 -8.78
CA GLY A 110 -22.09 -30.96 -8.90
C GLY A 110 -21.22 -31.28 -7.68
N ASN A 111 -21.66 -32.18 -6.77
CA ASN A 111 -20.87 -32.57 -5.60
C ASN A 111 -19.95 -33.76 -5.96
N PRO A 112 -18.74 -33.83 -5.38
CA PRO A 112 -17.86 -34.98 -5.53
C PRO A 112 -18.47 -36.28 -5.00
N VAL A 113 -18.39 -37.34 -5.81
CA VAL A 113 -18.78 -38.71 -5.38
C VAL A 113 -17.64 -39.38 -4.63
N PRO A 114 -17.77 -39.63 -3.31
CA PRO A 114 -16.62 -40.10 -2.49
C PRO A 114 -16.00 -41.41 -2.97
N SER A 115 -16.79 -42.34 -3.52
CA SER A 115 -16.31 -43.62 -4.04
C SER A 115 -15.49 -43.52 -5.33
N HIS A 116 -15.55 -42.35 -6.00
CA HIS A 116 -14.85 -42.06 -7.24
C HIS A 116 -14.10 -40.75 -7.16
N THR A 117 -13.45 -40.52 -6.01
CA THR A 117 -12.56 -39.38 -5.76
C THR A 117 -11.16 -39.91 -5.49
N LEU A 118 -10.20 -39.51 -6.33
CA LEU A 118 -8.81 -39.94 -6.25
C LEU A 118 -7.90 -38.71 -6.12
N THR A 119 -7.03 -38.72 -5.11
CA THR A 119 -6.06 -37.64 -4.88
C THR A 119 -4.66 -38.15 -5.14
N THR A 120 -3.87 -37.42 -5.92
CA THR A 120 -2.47 -37.73 -6.17
C THR A 120 -1.60 -37.38 -4.97
N PRO A 121 -0.43 -38.05 -4.80
CA PRO A 121 0.64 -37.49 -3.98
C PRO A 121 1.09 -36.14 -4.58
N LEU A 122 2.03 -35.46 -3.92
CA LEU A 122 2.65 -34.25 -4.49
C LEU A 122 3.38 -34.63 -5.79
N LEU A 123 2.88 -34.11 -6.90
CA LEU A 123 3.45 -34.36 -8.22
C LEU A 123 4.32 -33.18 -8.65
N LYS A 124 5.43 -33.48 -9.33
CA LYS A 124 6.33 -32.47 -9.93
C LYS A 124 6.11 -32.49 -11.44
N PHE A 125 5.64 -31.35 -11.96
CA PHE A 125 5.43 -31.12 -13.39
C PHE A 125 6.64 -30.39 -13.95
N SER A 126 7.21 -30.88 -15.02
CA SER A 126 8.36 -30.30 -15.73
C SER A 126 8.21 -30.52 -17.21
N LEU A 127 8.56 -29.53 -18.01
CA LEU A 127 8.54 -29.59 -19.48
C LEU A 127 9.82 -30.23 -20.08
N GLN A 128 10.72 -30.73 -19.25
CA GLN A 128 11.93 -31.40 -19.77
C GLN A 128 11.61 -32.77 -20.37
N GLY A 129 11.34 -32.79 -21.68
CA GLY A 129 11.10 -34.00 -22.47
C GLY A 129 10.30 -33.69 -23.73
N THR A 130 10.45 -34.52 -24.76
CA THR A 130 9.86 -34.34 -26.10
C THR A 130 8.34 -34.42 -26.19
N LEU A 131 7.63 -34.68 -25.07
CA LEU A 131 6.16 -34.62 -24.94
C LEU A 131 5.82 -34.26 -23.48
N PRO A 132 4.84 -33.35 -23.23
CA PRO A 132 4.34 -33.10 -21.91
C PRO A 132 3.72 -34.36 -21.34
N LYS A 133 4.36 -34.97 -20.35
CA LYS A 133 3.81 -36.12 -19.65
C LYS A 133 2.73 -35.64 -18.69
N GLY A 134 1.46 -35.94 -19.02
CA GLY A 134 0.36 -35.77 -18.08
C GLY A 134 0.56 -36.65 -16.86
N LEU A 135 0.27 -36.12 -15.68
CA LEU A 135 0.29 -36.84 -14.42
C LEU A 135 -1.13 -37.02 -13.88
N GLY A 136 -1.51 -38.25 -13.60
CA GLY A 136 -2.89 -38.60 -13.22
C GLY A 136 -3.10 -40.09 -13.03
N TYR A 137 -4.26 -40.59 -13.46
CA TYR A 137 -4.69 -41.97 -13.25
C TYR A 137 -5.04 -42.68 -14.56
N ASN A 138 -4.36 -43.79 -14.86
CA ASN A 138 -4.69 -44.68 -15.99
C ASN A 138 -6.02 -45.38 -15.80
N SER A 139 -6.46 -45.57 -14.53
CA SER A 139 -7.66 -46.32 -14.18
C SER A 139 -8.53 -45.51 -13.24
N PHE A 140 -9.03 -44.34 -13.72
CA PHE A 140 -9.82 -43.41 -12.87
C PHE A 140 -11.18 -44.02 -12.51
N ILE A 141 -11.93 -44.50 -13.51
CA ILE A 141 -13.22 -45.21 -13.30
C ILE A 141 -13.42 -46.28 -14.38
N ARG A 142 -13.94 -47.46 -13.98
CA ARG A 142 -14.34 -48.45 -14.97
C ARG A 142 -15.58 -47.95 -15.75
N ARG A 143 -15.55 -48.11 -17.06
CA ARG A 143 -16.65 -47.69 -17.93
C ARG A 143 -17.98 -48.35 -17.55
N ASP A 144 -17.99 -49.69 -17.30
CA ASP A 144 -19.18 -50.41 -16.88
C ASP A 144 -19.75 -49.91 -15.54
N ASN A 145 -18.91 -49.39 -14.64
CA ASN A 145 -19.36 -48.79 -13.39
C ASN A 145 -20.02 -47.43 -13.64
N LEU A 146 -19.42 -46.59 -14.51
CA LEU A 146 -20.00 -45.31 -14.89
C LEU A 146 -21.34 -45.50 -15.59
N GLU A 147 -21.42 -46.43 -16.55
CA GLU A 147 -22.63 -46.71 -17.36
C GLU A 147 -23.78 -47.24 -16.51
N ARG A 148 -23.49 -47.98 -15.44
CA ARG A 148 -24.50 -48.45 -14.45
C ARG A 148 -24.80 -47.44 -13.37
N SER A 149 -24.04 -46.40 -13.27
CA SER A 149 -24.22 -45.41 -12.23
C SER A 149 -25.30 -44.38 -12.61
N GLY A 150 -25.95 -43.78 -11.66
CA GLY A 150 -26.87 -42.66 -11.90
C GLY A 150 -26.17 -41.35 -12.27
N HIS A 151 -24.84 -41.37 -12.41
CA HIS A 151 -24.04 -40.16 -12.68
C HIS A 151 -23.92 -39.88 -14.19
N LEU A 152 -24.00 -40.90 -15.04
CA LEU A 152 -24.15 -40.74 -16.50
C LEU A 152 -25.63 -40.53 -16.82
N LYS A 153 -26.00 -39.33 -17.23
CA LYS A 153 -27.37 -38.95 -17.57
C LYS A 153 -27.40 -38.24 -18.94
N ASP A 154 -28.36 -38.62 -19.76
CA ASP A 154 -28.52 -38.04 -21.11
C ASP A 154 -27.21 -38.02 -21.89
N ASP A 155 -26.40 -39.10 -21.77
CA ASP A 155 -25.09 -39.29 -22.41
C ASP A 155 -24.03 -38.27 -21.93
N CYS A 156 -24.26 -37.63 -20.77
CA CYS A 156 -23.40 -36.59 -20.21
C CYS A 156 -22.99 -36.90 -18.74
N PHE A 157 -21.74 -36.59 -18.37
CA PHE A 157 -21.26 -36.64 -17.00
C PHE A 157 -20.15 -35.59 -16.79
N ALA A 158 -19.80 -35.30 -15.52
CA ALA A 158 -18.80 -34.29 -15.21
C ALA A 158 -17.74 -34.84 -14.24
N ILE A 159 -16.52 -34.35 -14.42
CA ILE A 159 -15.37 -34.62 -13.55
C ILE A 159 -14.88 -33.30 -12.94
N GLY A 160 -14.85 -33.21 -11.62
CA GLY A 160 -14.22 -32.12 -10.90
C GLY A 160 -12.71 -32.36 -10.77
N VAL A 161 -11.91 -31.40 -11.14
CA VAL A 161 -10.45 -31.44 -11.02
C VAL A 161 -10.01 -30.31 -10.09
N HIS A 162 -9.65 -30.68 -8.86
CA HIS A 162 -9.16 -29.74 -7.85
C HIS A 162 -7.64 -29.75 -7.86
N VAL A 163 -7.04 -28.64 -8.27
CA VAL A 163 -5.59 -28.45 -8.35
C VAL A 163 -5.15 -27.55 -7.20
N VAL A 164 -4.20 -28.05 -6.42
CA VAL A 164 -3.53 -27.30 -5.35
C VAL A 164 -2.08 -27.17 -5.75
N VAL A 165 -1.71 -26.02 -6.30
CA VAL A 165 -0.32 -25.69 -6.63
C VAL A 165 0.34 -25.24 -5.34
N THR A 166 1.30 -26.03 -4.87
CA THR A 166 2.17 -25.64 -3.77
C THR A 166 3.41 -24.98 -4.39
N LYS A 167 3.48 -23.67 -4.30
CA LYS A 167 4.79 -23.04 -4.34
C LYS A 167 5.45 -23.43 -3.02
N GLU A 168 6.38 -24.37 -3.06
CA GLU A 168 7.41 -24.37 -2.04
C GLU A 168 7.93 -22.93 -2.09
N ALA A 169 7.62 -22.13 -1.07
CA ALA A 169 8.42 -20.97 -0.81
C ALA A 169 9.83 -21.54 -0.74
N ILE A 170 10.61 -21.33 -1.79
CA ILE A 170 12.03 -21.57 -1.74
C ILE A 170 12.43 -20.85 -0.47
N PRO A 171 13.02 -21.50 0.56
CA PRO A 171 13.46 -20.81 1.76
C PRO A 171 14.69 -19.95 1.45
N SER A 172 14.66 -19.27 0.33
CA SER A 172 15.67 -18.40 -0.23
C SER A 172 15.18 -16.97 -0.46
N SER A 173 14.02 -16.55 0.02
CA SER A 173 13.85 -15.14 0.26
C SER A 173 14.64 -14.81 1.54
N ILE A 174 15.83 -14.30 1.36
CA ILE A 174 16.59 -13.64 2.42
C ILE A 174 15.68 -12.52 2.91
N THR A 175 15.09 -12.69 4.09
CA THR A 175 14.19 -11.68 4.63
C THR A 175 15.03 -10.53 5.16
N VAL A 176 14.94 -9.39 4.50
CA VAL A 176 15.59 -8.15 4.97
C VAL A 176 14.87 -7.70 6.26
N PRO A 177 15.58 -7.50 7.37
CA PRO A 177 14.97 -6.97 8.58
C PRO A 177 14.45 -5.55 8.35
N PRO A 178 13.41 -5.11 9.09
CA PRO A 178 12.96 -3.72 9.03
C PRO A 178 14.10 -2.77 9.42
N SER A 179 13.89 -1.46 9.13
CA SER A 179 14.87 -0.44 9.53
C SER A 179 15.09 -0.43 11.04
N ASP A 180 16.34 -0.42 11.44
CA ASP A 180 16.81 -0.39 12.83
C ASP A 180 17.37 0.98 13.25
N MET A 181 17.23 1.98 12.37
CA MET A 181 17.78 3.33 12.56
C MET A 181 17.37 3.94 13.91
N HIS A 182 16.10 3.79 14.29
CA HIS A 182 15.56 4.28 15.56
C HIS A 182 16.23 3.66 16.79
N LEU A 183 16.73 2.41 16.70
CA LEU A 183 17.42 1.75 17.82
C LEU A 183 18.78 2.39 18.05
N TYR A 184 19.56 2.62 16.99
CA TYR A 184 20.88 3.27 17.10
C TYR A 184 20.81 4.67 17.75
N TYR A 185 19.85 5.48 17.33
CA TYR A 185 19.67 6.81 17.91
C TYR A 185 19.04 6.76 19.32
N GLY A 186 18.23 5.76 19.62
CA GLY A 186 17.74 5.48 20.97
C GLY A 186 18.88 5.14 21.94
N ASP A 187 19.79 4.29 21.50
CA ASP A 187 21.01 3.95 22.26
C ASP A 187 21.91 5.18 22.45
N LEU A 188 22.01 6.05 21.45
CA LEU A 188 22.76 7.30 21.56
C LEU A 188 22.20 8.21 22.64
N LEU A 189 20.86 8.33 22.77
CA LEU A 189 20.23 9.15 23.80
C LEU A 189 20.42 8.57 25.21
N SER A 190 20.48 7.24 25.34
CA SER A 190 20.55 6.54 26.64
C SER A 190 21.97 6.35 27.16
N SER A 191 22.99 6.41 26.30
CA SER A 191 24.38 6.12 26.64
C SER A 191 25.16 7.41 26.95
N GLU A 192 25.26 7.76 28.21
CA GLU A 192 26.07 8.94 28.67
C GLU A 192 27.57 8.80 28.34
N GLU A 193 28.09 7.58 28.19
CA GLU A 193 29.54 7.33 28.07
C GLU A 193 30.06 7.18 26.63
N ARG A 194 29.21 6.91 25.65
CA ARG A 194 29.68 6.55 24.31
C ARG A 194 29.98 7.74 23.40
N TYR A 195 29.22 8.81 23.52
CA TYR A 195 29.36 9.99 22.68
C TYR A 195 29.07 11.21 23.50
N ALA A 196 30.03 12.15 23.54
CA ALA A 196 29.89 13.38 24.30
C ALA A 196 28.71 14.22 23.76
N THR A 197 27.74 14.47 24.62
CA THR A 197 26.71 15.47 24.39
C THR A 197 27.31 16.86 24.26
N ASP A 198 26.84 17.67 23.36
CA ASP A 198 27.39 18.99 23.06
C ASP A 198 26.42 20.16 23.34
N VAL A 199 25.22 19.83 23.87
CA VAL A 199 24.25 20.82 24.36
C VAL A 199 23.47 20.28 25.55
N GLU A 200 23.15 21.18 26.48
CA GLU A 200 22.29 20.92 27.65
C GLU A 200 21.06 21.84 27.63
N PHE A 201 19.92 21.30 27.97
CA PHE A 201 18.67 22.06 28.15
C PHE A 201 18.27 22.04 29.62
N LEU A 202 17.92 23.21 30.14
CA LEU A 202 17.30 23.34 31.47
C LEU A 202 15.82 23.61 31.30
N VAL A 203 14.99 22.66 31.70
CA VAL A 203 13.53 22.69 31.50
C VAL A 203 12.85 22.30 32.82
N GLY A 204 12.00 23.16 33.36
CA GLY A 204 11.31 22.87 34.62
C GLY A 204 12.21 22.53 35.81
N GLY A 205 13.46 22.98 35.77
CA GLY A 205 14.47 22.69 36.83
C GLY A 205 15.29 21.42 36.59
N GLU A 206 14.96 20.62 35.59
CA GLU A 206 15.70 19.42 35.18
C GLU A 206 16.66 19.73 34.03
N THR A 207 17.79 19.03 33.98
CA THR A 207 18.78 19.19 32.91
C THR A 207 18.74 17.99 31.96
N PHE A 208 18.71 18.28 30.67
CA PHE A 208 18.66 17.29 29.57
C PHE A 208 19.87 17.50 28.67
N ALA A 209 20.72 16.49 28.57
CA ALA A 209 21.86 16.48 27.67
C ALA A 209 21.42 15.94 26.29
N ALA A 210 21.93 16.53 25.22
CA ALA A 210 21.56 16.16 23.85
C ALA A 210 22.71 16.43 22.87
N HIS A 211 22.47 16.06 21.58
CA HIS A 211 23.38 16.25 20.47
C HIS A 211 22.81 17.28 19.51
N ARG A 212 23.50 18.38 19.32
CA ARG A 212 23.09 19.49 18.42
C ARG A 212 22.75 18.99 17.02
N LEU A 213 23.58 18.11 16.47
CA LEU A 213 23.40 17.61 15.13
C LEU A 213 22.10 16.79 14.97
N VAL A 214 21.74 15.94 15.96
CA VAL A 214 20.51 15.16 15.95
C VAL A 214 19.29 16.08 16.00
N LEU A 215 19.31 17.07 16.91
CA LEU A 215 18.24 18.06 17.03
C LEU A 215 18.07 18.85 15.72
N ALA A 216 19.17 19.32 15.15
CA ALA A 216 19.18 20.10 13.92
C ALA A 216 18.75 19.29 12.68
N ALA A 217 19.12 18.00 12.61
CA ALA A 217 18.67 17.13 11.54
C ALA A 217 17.14 16.92 11.55
N ARG A 218 16.54 16.84 12.74
CA ARG A 218 15.13 16.51 12.94
C ARG A 218 14.20 17.72 13.00
N SER A 219 14.72 18.90 13.39
CA SER A 219 13.93 20.12 13.59
C SER A 219 14.55 21.31 12.86
N PRO A 220 13.81 21.94 11.95
CA PRO A 220 14.27 23.16 11.29
C PRO A 220 14.48 24.32 12.27
N VAL A 221 13.74 24.34 13.38
CA VAL A 221 13.89 25.37 14.42
C VAL A 221 15.18 25.16 15.17
N PHE A 222 15.49 23.95 15.62
CA PHE A 222 16.77 23.64 16.25
C PHE A 222 17.95 23.82 15.29
N MET A 223 17.79 23.56 13.99
CA MET A 223 18.81 23.86 13.00
C MET A 223 19.17 25.36 13.03
N VAL A 224 18.19 26.25 13.06
CA VAL A 224 18.42 27.70 13.10
C VAL A 224 18.93 28.13 14.46
N GLU A 225 18.39 27.63 15.54
CA GLU A 225 18.81 27.99 16.92
C GLU A 225 20.24 27.53 17.23
N LEU A 226 20.62 26.32 16.81
CA LEU A 226 21.89 25.71 17.17
C LEU A 226 23.03 26.01 16.18
N PHE A 227 22.72 26.25 14.90
CA PHE A 227 23.70 26.44 13.83
C PHE A 227 23.48 27.71 12.99
N GLY A 228 22.45 28.51 13.31
CA GLY A 228 22.12 29.72 12.55
C GLY A 228 23.13 30.86 12.76
N PRO A 229 23.16 31.87 11.89
CA PRO A 229 24.14 32.97 11.90
C PRO A 229 23.95 33.99 13.05
N MET A 230 22.83 33.96 13.76
CA MET A 230 22.54 34.86 14.86
C MET A 230 23.19 34.45 16.19
N LYS A 231 24.07 33.48 16.18
CA LYS A 231 24.76 32.99 17.36
C LYS A 231 25.88 33.99 17.79
N GLU A 232 25.47 34.99 18.54
CA GLU A 232 26.41 35.70 19.37
C GLU A 232 26.77 34.80 20.55
N SER A 233 27.98 34.27 20.53
CA SER A 233 28.59 33.50 21.62
C SER A 233 28.40 31.99 21.61
N THR A 234 29.37 31.34 21.03
CA THR A 234 29.61 29.88 20.99
C THR A 234 29.98 29.23 22.33
N THR A 235 29.75 29.87 23.44
CA THR A 235 30.23 29.43 24.78
C THR A 235 29.14 28.96 25.73
N VAL A 236 27.86 29.10 25.37
CA VAL A 236 26.77 28.66 26.26
C VAL A 236 26.22 27.30 25.75
N ASN A 237 26.76 26.20 26.29
CA ASN A 237 26.26 24.87 26.05
C ASN A 237 24.92 24.58 26.76
N LYS A 238 24.36 25.59 27.50
CA LYS A 238 23.15 25.41 28.31
C LYS A 238 22.05 26.36 27.85
N ILE A 239 20.95 25.78 27.34
CA ILE A 239 19.77 26.48 26.81
C ILE A 239 18.64 26.35 27.82
N GLN A 240 17.99 27.44 28.20
CA GLN A 240 16.86 27.41 29.12
C GLN A 240 15.53 27.50 28.35
N ILE A 241 14.63 26.58 28.66
CA ILE A 241 13.25 26.53 28.09
C ILE A 241 12.27 26.78 29.25
N PHE A 242 11.47 27.86 29.14
CA PHE A 242 10.58 28.32 30.21
C PHE A 242 9.10 27.93 29.96
N ASP A 243 8.73 27.66 28.74
CA ASP A 243 7.36 27.49 28.26
C ASP A 243 6.97 26.01 28.05
N MET A 244 7.67 25.11 28.72
CA MET A 244 7.45 23.68 28.62
C MET A 244 7.76 22.98 29.96
N GLU A 245 6.98 21.94 30.26
CA GLU A 245 7.24 21.07 31.39
C GLU A 245 8.38 20.07 31.10
N ALA A 246 9.13 19.70 32.12
CA ALA A 246 10.24 18.74 31.99
C ALA A 246 9.81 17.40 31.40
N GLN A 247 8.64 16.90 31.81
CA GLN A 247 8.09 15.65 31.31
C GLN A 247 7.77 15.73 29.81
N VAL A 248 7.15 16.80 29.33
CA VAL A 248 6.86 17.04 27.92
C VAL A 248 8.15 17.10 27.10
N PHE A 249 9.16 17.81 27.59
CA PHE A 249 10.44 17.92 26.91
C PHE A 249 11.17 16.56 26.84
N ARG A 250 11.06 15.73 27.86
CA ARG A 250 11.62 14.37 27.87
C ARG A 250 11.01 13.51 26.75
N VAL A 251 9.68 13.55 26.58
CA VAL A 251 8.99 12.81 25.53
C VAL A 251 9.31 13.39 24.15
N LEU A 252 9.35 14.72 24.03
CA LEU A 252 9.74 15.41 22.80
C LEU A 252 11.15 15.01 22.37
N LEU A 253 12.12 15.07 23.31
CA LEU A 253 13.50 14.69 23.05
C LEU A 253 13.61 13.23 22.61
N LYS A 254 12.92 12.32 23.31
CA LYS A 254 12.85 10.91 22.92
C LYS A 254 12.29 10.75 21.51
N PHE A 255 11.20 11.45 21.16
CA PHE A 255 10.63 11.40 19.80
C PHE A 255 11.62 11.88 18.74
N ILE A 256 12.37 12.94 18.98
CA ILE A 256 13.39 13.45 18.04
C ILE A 256 14.41 12.36 17.71
N TYR A 257 14.82 11.56 18.70
CA TYR A 257 15.82 10.50 18.52
C TYR A 257 15.27 9.22 17.91
N ILE A 258 14.09 8.76 18.35
CA ILE A 258 13.58 7.43 17.96
C ILE A 258 12.35 7.46 17.03
N ASP A 259 11.79 8.64 16.79
CA ASP A 259 10.60 8.86 15.93
C ASP A 259 9.32 8.12 16.39
N MET A 260 9.28 7.73 17.66
CA MET A 260 8.15 7.05 18.30
C MET A 260 7.84 7.69 19.65
N LEU A 261 6.55 7.67 20.02
CA LEU A 261 6.11 8.02 21.36
C LEU A 261 6.26 6.80 22.30
N PRO A 262 6.56 7.03 23.58
CA PRO A 262 6.50 5.97 24.59
C PRO A 262 5.05 5.50 24.79
N GLU A 263 4.88 4.25 25.21
CA GLU A 263 3.58 3.76 25.68
C GLU A 263 3.19 4.54 26.94
N MET A 264 1.95 5.02 26.99
CA MET A 264 1.36 5.80 28.09
C MET A 264 -0.03 5.26 28.39
N ASP A 265 -0.48 5.47 29.64
CA ASP A 265 -1.86 5.15 30.02
C ASP A 265 -2.84 6.11 29.31
N GLN A 266 -4.05 5.63 28.98
CA GLN A 266 -5.02 6.39 28.17
C GLN A 266 -5.38 7.77 28.73
N GLU A 267 -5.42 7.92 30.09
CA GLU A 267 -5.74 9.20 30.73
C GLU A 267 -4.60 10.23 30.57
N ASP A 268 -3.34 9.77 30.62
CA ASP A 268 -2.16 10.60 30.49
C ASP A 268 -1.85 10.91 29.01
N GLU A 269 -2.24 10.02 28.09
CA GLU A 269 -1.95 10.12 26.65
C GLU A 269 -2.56 11.38 26.02
N ALA A 270 -3.84 11.65 26.30
CA ALA A 270 -4.54 12.82 25.75
C ALA A 270 -3.95 14.14 26.30
N ALA A 271 -3.65 14.21 27.61
CA ALA A 271 -3.03 15.39 28.20
C ALA A 271 -1.62 15.62 27.65
N MET A 272 -0.82 14.57 27.53
CA MET A 272 0.52 14.65 26.95
C MET A 272 0.45 15.07 25.48
N ALA A 273 -0.51 14.54 24.69
CA ALA A 273 -0.70 14.88 23.28
C ALA A 273 -1.03 16.36 23.08
N GLN A 274 -1.80 16.99 23.97
CA GLN A 274 -2.08 18.44 23.93
C GLN A 274 -0.78 19.24 24.05
N HIS A 275 0.05 18.93 25.04
CA HIS A 275 1.31 19.61 25.24
C HIS A 275 2.33 19.35 24.12
N LEU A 276 2.39 18.10 23.64
CA LEU A 276 3.26 17.71 22.53
C LEU A 276 2.83 18.33 21.20
N LEU A 277 1.55 18.57 20.97
CA LEU A 277 1.06 19.26 19.76
C LEU A 277 1.61 20.68 19.70
N VAL A 278 1.58 21.41 20.83
CA VAL A 278 2.15 22.75 20.94
C VAL A 278 3.66 22.73 20.71
N ALA A 279 4.35 21.77 21.33
CA ALA A 279 5.78 21.59 21.17
C ALA A 279 6.16 21.21 19.73
N ALA A 280 5.41 20.30 19.11
CA ALA A 280 5.63 19.86 17.74
C ALA A 280 5.46 21.01 16.73
N ASP A 281 4.47 21.84 16.92
CA ASP A 281 4.26 23.05 16.12
C ASP A 281 5.40 24.04 16.29
N LYS A 282 5.80 24.32 17.53
CA LYS A 282 6.92 25.22 17.88
C LYS A 282 8.24 24.79 17.24
N TYR A 283 8.57 23.50 17.29
CA TYR A 283 9.85 22.97 16.80
C TYR A 283 9.78 22.45 15.36
N GLY A 284 8.63 22.58 14.66
CA GLY A 284 8.45 22.17 13.28
C GLY A 284 8.47 20.65 13.06
N LEU A 285 8.03 19.88 14.05
CA LEU A 285 8.01 18.41 14.03
C LEU A 285 6.68 17.92 13.45
N HIS A 286 6.56 18.02 12.13
CA HIS A 286 5.29 17.77 11.43
C HIS A 286 4.68 16.39 11.73
N ARG A 287 5.49 15.32 11.71
CA ARG A 287 5.02 13.97 12.01
C ARG A 287 4.50 13.82 13.43
N LEU A 288 5.21 14.38 14.43
CA LEU A 288 4.74 14.40 15.82
C LEU A 288 3.40 15.14 15.95
N LYS A 289 3.28 16.30 15.26
CA LYS A 289 2.04 17.05 15.21
C LYS A 289 0.87 16.19 14.69
N MET A 290 1.08 15.42 13.61
CA MET A 290 0.06 14.52 13.07
C MET A 290 -0.30 13.38 14.00
N ILE A 291 0.67 12.80 14.70
CA ILE A 291 0.42 11.77 15.74
C ILE A 291 -0.42 12.35 16.88
N CYS A 292 -0.10 13.55 17.35
CA CYS A 292 -0.89 14.21 18.38
C CYS A 292 -2.33 14.50 17.91
N VAL A 293 -2.51 14.92 16.66
CA VAL A 293 -3.82 15.13 16.05
C VAL A 293 -4.64 13.84 16.04
N GLU A 294 -4.05 12.69 15.65
CA GLU A 294 -4.70 11.39 15.68
C GLU A 294 -5.13 11.00 17.10
N ILE A 295 -4.20 11.09 18.06
CA ILE A 295 -4.49 10.76 19.47
C ILE A 295 -5.64 11.64 19.97
N LEU A 296 -5.55 12.96 19.79
CA LEU A 296 -6.59 13.89 20.27
C LEU A 296 -7.93 13.68 19.58
N SER A 297 -7.95 13.32 18.29
CA SER A 297 -9.20 13.01 17.57
C SER A 297 -9.92 11.79 18.17
N ASN A 298 -9.18 10.81 18.66
CA ASN A 298 -9.72 9.62 19.31
C ASN A 298 -10.19 9.87 20.77
N HIS A 299 -9.78 11.00 21.37
CA HIS A 299 -10.10 11.36 22.77
C HIS A 299 -11.01 12.59 22.88
N ILE A 300 -11.78 12.90 21.83
CA ILE A 300 -12.77 13.98 21.88
C ILE A 300 -13.96 13.54 22.73
N ASP A 301 -14.21 14.25 23.84
CA ASP A 301 -15.38 14.08 24.69
C ASP A 301 -16.02 15.44 25.07
N ALA A 302 -17.09 15.42 25.86
CA ALA A 302 -17.78 16.62 26.26
C ALA A 302 -16.94 17.58 27.16
N ASN A 303 -15.93 17.07 27.83
CA ASN A 303 -15.07 17.87 28.71
C ASN A 303 -13.83 18.39 27.95
N SER A 304 -13.34 17.66 26.97
CA SER A 304 -12.10 17.96 26.24
C SER A 304 -12.32 18.74 24.96
N VAL A 305 -13.49 18.62 24.31
CA VAL A 305 -13.74 19.17 22.97
C VAL A 305 -13.46 20.67 22.84
N ALA A 306 -13.80 21.46 23.85
CA ALA A 306 -13.59 22.92 23.81
C ALA A 306 -12.09 23.25 23.82
N THR A 307 -11.32 22.60 24.70
CA THR A 307 -9.85 22.78 24.80
C THR A 307 -9.14 22.28 23.54
N ILE A 308 -9.53 21.11 23.03
CA ILE A 308 -8.98 20.53 21.79
C ILE A 308 -9.27 21.43 20.60
N LEU A 309 -10.48 22.03 20.50
CA LEU A 309 -10.85 22.93 19.42
C LEU A 309 -10.04 24.23 19.43
N VAL A 310 -9.77 24.80 20.62
CA VAL A 310 -8.86 25.96 20.77
C VAL A 310 -7.44 25.61 20.30
N LEU A 311 -6.94 24.45 20.66
CA LEU A 311 -5.62 24.00 20.21
C LEU A 311 -5.59 23.78 18.70
N ALA A 312 -6.61 23.13 18.15
CA ALA A 312 -6.74 22.88 16.72
C ALA A 312 -6.72 24.18 15.90
N ASP A 313 -7.43 25.19 16.37
CA ASP A 313 -7.48 26.51 15.73
C ASP A 313 -6.14 27.24 15.81
N LYS A 314 -5.58 27.38 17.02
CA LYS A 314 -4.30 28.07 17.26
C LYS A 314 -3.12 27.45 16.51
N HIS A 315 -3.11 26.15 16.35
CA HIS A 315 -2.02 25.39 15.71
C HIS A 315 -2.35 24.93 14.30
N HIS A 316 -3.44 25.47 13.68
CA HIS A 316 -3.85 25.20 12.31
C HIS A 316 -4.02 23.71 11.98
N CYS A 317 -4.63 22.95 12.90
CA CYS A 317 -4.90 21.52 12.76
C CYS A 317 -6.32 21.30 12.18
N TYR A 318 -6.49 21.52 10.88
CA TYR A 318 -7.81 21.48 10.23
C TYR A 318 -8.57 20.18 10.44
N GLY A 319 -7.91 19.03 10.30
CA GLY A 319 -8.56 17.72 10.52
C GLY A 319 -9.06 17.52 11.96
N LEU A 320 -8.30 17.97 12.96
CA LEU A 320 -8.73 17.93 14.37
C LEU A 320 -9.89 18.89 14.63
N ARG A 321 -9.89 20.07 14.00
CA ARG A 321 -10.97 21.04 14.05
C ARG A 321 -12.27 20.47 13.50
N GLU A 322 -12.22 19.81 12.34
CA GLU A 322 -13.37 19.13 11.75
C GLU A 322 -13.91 18.02 12.65
N ALA A 323 -13.03 17.19 13.21
CA ALA A 323 -13.44 16.14 14.15
C ALA A 323 -14.15 16.70 15.39
N CYS A 324 -13.70 17.85 15.92
CA CYS A 324 -14.40 18.55 16.98
C CYS A 324 -15.79 19.07 16.55
N PHE A 325 -15.92 19.61 15.34
CA PHE A 325 -17.21 20.05 14.83
C PHE A 325 -18.17 18.88 14.60
N ASP A 326 -17.71 17.78 14.08
CA ASP A 326 -18.51 16.56 13.93
C ASP A 326 -19.06 16.07 15.27
N PHE A 327 -18.24 16.11 16.31
CA PHE A 327 -18.67 15.81 17.67
C PHE A 327 -19.71 16.78 18.20
N LEU A 328 -19.53 18.09 17.94
CA LEU A 328 -20.43 19.17 18.35
C LEU A 328 -21.76 19.23 17.59
N ASN A 329 -21.87 18.56 16.43
CA ASN A 329 -23.10 18.52 15.64
C ASN A 329 -24.29 17.84 16.34
N SER A 330 -24.06 17.16 17.45
CA SER A 330 -25.13 16.62 18.29
C SER A 330 -25.74 17.74 19.18
N SER A 331 -27.01 18.04 18.98
CA SER A 331 -27.75 19.04 19.78
C SER A 331 -27.76 18.70 21.28
N ALA A 332 -27.71 17.41 21.64
CA ALA A 332 -27.63 16.93 23.01
C ALA A 332 -26.28 17.30 23.64
N ILE A 333 -25.18 17.06 22.93
CA ILE A 333 -23.83 17.37 23.40
C ILE A 333 -23.65 18.89 23.53
N LEU A 334 -24.08 19.65 22.54
CA LEU A 334 -23.96 21.10 22.58
C LEU A 334 -24.70 21.70 23.78
N SER A 335 -25.91 21.22 24.11
CA SER A 335 -26.66 21.69 25.27
C SER A 335 -25.96 21.40 26.62
N MET A 336 -25.15 20.35 26.67
CA MET A 336 -24.36 20.00 27.86
C MET A 336 -23.16 20.91 28.06
N ILE A 337 -22.46 21.27 26.96
CA ILE A 337 -21.18 21.97 27.05
C ILE A 337 -21.29 23.50 27.03
N VAL A 338 -22.38 24.08 26.49
CA VAL A 338 -22.58 25.55 26.36
C VAL A 338 -22.43 26.28 27.71
N ASN A 339 -22.77 25.62 28.83
CA ASN A 339 -22.68 26.18 30.16
C ASN A 339 -21.35 25.87 30.88
N THR A 340 -20.41 25.18 30.24
CA THR A 340 -19.11 24.86 30.84
C THR A 340 -18.15 26.06 30.79
N SER A 341 -17.23 26.14 31.75
CA SER A 341 -16.16 27.15 31.77
C SER A 341 -15.29 27.09 30.51
N ASP A 342 -15.06 25.87 30.01
CA ASP A 342 -14.20 25.61 28.87
C ASP A 342 -14.80 26.06 27.57
N PHE A 343 -16.13 25.96 27.42
CA PHE A 343 -16.84 26.54 26.28
C PHE A 343 -16.84 28.06 26.31
N GLN A 344 -16.95 28.66 27.51
CA GLN A 344 -16.81 30.11 27.65
C GLN A 344 -15.39 30.58 27.31
N TYR A 345 -14.36 29.80 27.67
CA TYR A 345 -12.98 30.05 27.28
C TYR A 345 -12.79 29.94 25.77
N LEU A 346 -13.42 28.93 25.13
CA LEU A 346 -13.41 28.76 23.68
C LEU A 346 -13.93 30.01 22.96
N ILE A 347 -15.11 30.52 23.38
CA ILE A 347 -15.73 31.73 22.79
C ILE A 347 -14.83 32.96 22.94
N GLN A 348 -14.16 33.09 24.08
CA GLN A 348 -13.26 34.23 24.35
C GLN A 348 -11.95 34.12 23.56
N SER A 349 -11.45 32.92 23.37
CA SER A 349 -10.15 32.64 22.72
C SER A 349 -10.23 32.64 21.20
N CYS A 350 -11.35 32.20 20.65
CA CYS A 350 -11.56 32.01 19.21
C CYS A 350 -13.00 32.40 18.83
N PRO A 351 -13.33 33.69 18.78
CA PRO A 351 -14.70 34.17 18.53
C PRO A 351 -15.25 33.76 17.16
N ASP A 352 -14.39 33.58 16.15
CA ASP A 352 -14.78 33.17 14.79
C ASP A 352 -15.34 31.74 14.76
N ILE A 353 -14.95 30.90 15.74
CA ILE A 353 -15.48 29.53 15.87
C ILE A 353 -16.99 29.50 16.10
N LEU A 354 -17.57 30.56 16.72
CA LEU A 354 -19.03 30.64 16.92
C LEU A 354 -19.79 30.71 15.61
N GLU A 355 -19.26 31.43 14.61
CA GLU A 355 -19.86 31.49 13.28
C GLU A 355 -19.83 30.12 12.63
N ASP A 356 -18.73 29.41 12.73
CA ASP A 356 -18.57 28.06 12.18
C ASP A 356 -19.44 27.02 12.89
N ILE A 357 -19.54 27.08 14.22
CA ILE A 357 -20.47 26.25 15.00
C ILE A 357 -21.92 26.54 14.58
N SER A 358 -22.29 27.80 14.44
CA SER A 358 -23.65 28.19 14.03
C SER A 358 -23.98 27.69 12.63
N PHE A 359 -23.02 27.75 11.72
CA PHE A 359 -23.19 27.33 10.33
C PHE A 359 -23.35 25.80 10.24
N ASN A 360 -22.54 25.04 10.97
CA ASN A 360 -22.58 23.58 10.97
C ASN A 360 -23.79 22.98 11.71
N ILE A 361 -24.31 23.67 12.76
CA ILE A 361 -25.50 23.21 13.51
C ILE A 361 -26.81 23.45 12.73
N VAL A 362 -26.86 24.44 11.88
CA VAL A 362 -28.05 24.73 11.05
C VAL A 362 -28.16 23.78 9.84
N ALA A 363 -27.09 23.03 9.53
CA ALA A 363 -27.13 22.00 8.51
C ALA A 363 -27.30 20.61 9.19
N PRO A 364 -28.54 20.11 9.39
CA PRO A 364 -28.73 18.76 9.90
C PRO A 364 -28.12 17.79 8.89
N ALA A 365 -27.39 16.79 9.38
CA ALA A 365 -26.95 15.63 8.61
C ALA A 365 -28.16 14.73 8.27
N VAL A 366 -29.08 15.29 7.50
CA VAL A 366 -30.07 14.53 6.76
C VAL A 366 -29.50 14.37 5.38
N SER A 367 -29.57 13.18 4.81
CA SER A 367 -29.43 13.00 3.35
C SER A 367 -30.41 13.95 2.68
N THR A 368 -30.02 15.21 2.51
CA THR A 368 -30.85 16.24 1.91
C THR A 368 -30.81 15.98 0.43
N VAL A 369 -31.85 15.31 -0.03
CA VAL A 369 -32.24 15.37 -1.42
C VAL A 369 -32.60 16.84 -1.67
N VAL A 370 -31.63 17.62 -2.14
CA VAL A 370 -31.88 19.02 -2.52
C VAL A 370 -32.62 18.97 -3.83
N THR A 371 -33.92 19.23 -3.75
CA THR A 371 -34.77 19.42 -4.92
C THR A 371 -34.74 20.89 -5.32
N MET A 372 -34.14 21.20 -6.45
CA MET A 372 -34.19 22.50 -7.09
C MET A 372 -35.29 22.51 -8.14
N GLN A 373 -36.19 23.48 -8.09
CA GLN A 373 -37.32 23.56 -8.99
C GLN A 373 -37.29 24.87 -9.74
N ALA A 374 -37.62 24.82 -11.03
CA ALA A 374 -37.90 26.02 -11.82
C ALA A 374 -39.08 25.79 -12.76
N TYR A 375 -39.81 26.86 -13.00
CA TYR A 375 -40.93 26.90 -13.95
C TYR A 375 -40.55 27.83 -15.07
N HIS A 376 -40.59 27.35 -16.30
CA HIS A 376 -40.30 28.11 -17.51
C HIS A 376 -41.50 28.08 -18.46
N VAL A 377 -41.81 29.19 -19.10
CA VAL A 377 -42.92 29.29 -20.08
C VAL A 377 -42.33 29.53 -21.45
N LEU A 378 -42.63 28.65 -22.40
CA LEU A 378 -42.35 28.82 -23.81
C LEU A 378 -43.63 29.28 -24.50
N LYS A 379 -43.65 30.53 -24.98
CA LYS A 379 -44.74 31.07 -25.76
C LYS A 379 -44.42 30.93 -27.25
N ILE A 380 -45.33 30.32 -27.99
CA ILE A 380 -45.23 30.15 -29.44
C ILE A 380 -46.21 31.15 -30.08
N ASP A 381 -45.68 32.24 -30.62
CA ASP A 381 -46.43 33.22 -31.39
C ASP A 381 -46.30 32.91 -32.89
N GLY A 382 -47.43 32.99 -33.62
CA GLY A 382 -47.42 32.70 -35.04
C GLY A 382 -47.34 31.22 -35.36
N PHE A 383 -48.08 30.36 -34.65
CA PHE A 383 -48.07 28.89 -34.80
C PHE A 383 -48.17 28.43 -36.24
N SER A 384 -49.10 29.00 -37.06
CA SER A 384 -49.24 28.64 -38.47
C SER A 384 -47.97 28.90 -39.28
N GLY A 385 -47.14 29.86 -38.89
CA GLY A 385 -45.85 30.15 -39.51
C GLY A 385 -44.79 29.12 -39.14
N THR A 386 -44.83 28.57 -37.89
CA THR A 386 -43.91 27.52 -37.47
C THR A 386 -44.12 26.23 -38.21
N LEU A 387 -45.35 25.91 -38.69
CA LEU A 387 -45.68 24.76 -39.53
C LEU A 387 -45.09 24.84 -40.96
N GLN A 388 -44.69 26.04 -41.42
CA GLN A 388 -43.99 26.23 -42.70
C GLN A 388 -42.47 26.06 -42.61
N VAL A 389 -41.93 25.91 -41.43
CA VAL A 389 -40.51 25.70 -41.20
C VAL A 389 -40.18 24.27 -41.69
N HIS A 390 -39.03 24.14 -42.34
CA HIS A 390 -38.55 22.81 -42.89
C HIS A 390 -38.56 21.75 -41.78
N ARG A 391 -39.04 20.54 -42.12
CA ARG A 391 -39.29 19.38 -41.21
C ARG A 391 -38.16 19.04 -40.21
N TYR A 392 -36.95 19.47 -40.51
CA TYR A 392 -35.77 19.16 -39.66
C TYR A 392 -35.30 20.38 -38.87
N ARG A 393 -36.00 21.48 -38.86
CA ARG A 393 -35.62 22.69 -38.08
C ARG A 393 -36.37 22.71 -36.76
N SER A 394 -35.58 22.77 -35.67
CA SER A 394 -36.10 23.07 -34.34
C SER A 394 -36.01 24.56 -34.03
N LEU A 395 -36.90 25.00 -33.18
CA LEU A 395 -36.87 26.33 -32.56
C LEU A 395 -36.52 26.16 -31.08
N ASN A 396 -35.52 26.89 -30.61
CA ASN A 396 -35.06 26.78 -29.23
C ASN A 396 -35.52 27.98 -28.43
N SER A 397 -35.92 27.77 -27.17
CA SER A 397 -36.14 28.83 -26.21
C SER A 397 -34.84 29.53 -25.84
N PHE A 398 -34.92 30.66 -25.19
CA PHE A 398 -33.78 31.21 -24.46
C PHE A 398 -33.37 30.22 -23.35
N PRO A 399 -32.07 30.14 -23.04
CA PRO A 399 -31.58 29.31 -21.93
C PRO A 399 -32.15 29.81 -20.59
N PHE A 400 -32.41 28.88 -19.68
CA PHE A 400 -32.79 29.14 -18.29
C PHE A 400 -32.04 28.25 -17.33
N ASN A 401 -31.78 28.70 -16.10
CA ASN A 401 -30.95 28.01 -15.14
C ASN A 401 -31.80 27.27 -14.09
N VAL A 402 -31.52 25.99 -13.91
CA VAL A 402 -32.07 25.16 -12.82
C VAL A 402 -30.95 24.29 -12.25
N GLY A 403 -30.78 24.30 -10.94
CA GLY A 403 -29.76 23.49 -10.27
C GLY A 403 -28.34 23.86 -10.67
N GLY A 404 -28.06 25.11 -11.00
CA GLY A 404 -26.73 25.55 -11.44
C GLY A 404 -26.38 25.14 -12.87
N ARG A 405 -27.32 24.58 -13.63
CA ARG A 405 -27.15 24.13 -15.02
C ARG A 405 -28.03 24.90 -15.97
N SER A 406 -27.53 25.11 -17.19
CA SER A 406 -28.25 25.85 -18.25
C SER A 406 -29.06 24.89 -19.12
N TRP A 407 -30.36 25.18 -19.24
CA TRP A 407 -31.32 24.36 -19.97
C TRP A 407 -32.01 25.21 -21.04
N TYR A 408 -32.48 24.60 -22.11
CA TYR A 408 -33.37 25.21 -23.05
C TYR A 408 -34.43 24.23 -23.54
N ILE A 409 -35.56 24.75 -24.03
CA ILE A 409 -36.62 23.94 -24.61
C ILE A 409 -36.43 23.95 -26.11
N CYS A 410 -36.37 22.74 -26.68
CA CYS A 410 -36.32 22.52 -28.11
C CYS A 410 -37.72 22.15 -28.60
N TYR A 411 -38.31 22.95 -29.45
CA TYR A 411 -39.62 22.78 -30.05
C TYR A 411 -39.48 22.38 -31.50
N HIS A 412 -40.10 21.26 -31.88
CA HIS A 412 -40.23 20.78 -33.27
C HIS A 412 -41.68 20.89 -33.71
N PRO A 413 -42.00 21.76 -34.67
CA PRO A 413 -43.38 21.91 -35.19
C PRO A 413 -43.89 20.64 -35.92
N HIS A 414 -42.99 19.79 -36.33
CA HIS A 414 -43.27 18.49 -36.98
C HIS A 414 -42.53 17.41 -36.23
N GLU A 415 -43.13 16.21 -36.12
CA GLU A 415 -42.49 15.10 -35.47
C GLU A 415 -41.18 14.72 -36.18
N LYS A 416 -40.15 14.46 -35.38
CA LYS A 416 -38.81 14.08 -35.86
C LYS A 416 -38.77 12.64 -36.45
N ASN A 417 -39.69 11.77 -35.99
CA ASN A 417 -39.81 10.38 -36.42
C ASN A 417 -41.07 10.19 -37.26
N ASN A 418 -40.98 9.76 -38.47
CA ASN A 418 -42.02 9.62 -39.50
C ASN A 418 -43.31 8.81 -39.13
N ILE A 419 -43.65 8.68 -37.85
CA ILE A 419 -44.72 7.81 -37.37
C ILE A 419 -46.09 8.47 -37.35
N SER A 420 -46.18 9.79 -37.11
CA SER A 420 -47.43 10.54 -37.26
C SER A 420 -47.22 12.03 -37.62
N LYS A 421 -47.96 12.48 -38.63
CA LYS A 421 -47.78 13.82 -39.21
C LYS A 421 -48.45 14.96 -38.38
N ASP A 422 -49.16 14.59 -37.32
CA ASP A 422 -50.09 15.47 -36.64
C ASP A 422 -49.63 15.84 -35.22
N PHE A 423 -48.36 15.54 -34.86
CA PHE A 423 -47.82 15.85 -33.56
C PHE A 423 -46.68 16.86 -33.60
N ILE A 424 -46.62 17.71 -32.58
CA ILE A 424 -45.47 18.53 -32.25
C ILE A 424 -44.59 17.82 -31.20
N SER A 425 -43.28 18.00 -31.27
CA SER A 425 -42.35 17.39 -30.29
C SER A 425 -41.64 18.48 -29.48
N ILE A 426 -41.53 18.24 -28.18
CA ILE A 426 -40.90 19.14 -27.24
C ILE A 426 -39.89 18.39 -26.41
N TYR A 427 -38.70 18.96 -26.31
CA TYR A 427 -37.60 18.34 -25.56
C TYR A 427 -37.02 19.40 -24.60
N LEU A 428 -36.68 18.97 -23.38
CA LEU A 428 -35.81 19.71 -22.48
C LEU A 428 -34.36 19.27 -22.79
N VAL A 429 -33.52 20.24 -23.08
CA VAL A 429 -32.11 19.96 -23.48
C VAL A 429 -31.16 20.67 -22.50
N LEU A 430 -30.19 19.91 -22.00
CA LEU A 430 -29.09 20.44 -21.22
C LEU A 430 -28.06 21.06 -22.16
N GLN A 431 -27.65 22.31 -21.89
CA GLN A 431 -26.68 23.02 -22.72
C GLN A 431 -25.22 22.71 -22.32
N ASP A 432 -25.00 22.36 -21.05
CA ASP A 432 -23.64 22.16 -20.51
C ASP A 432 -23.15 20.75 -20.71
N ASP A 433 -21.93 20.60 -21.20
CA ASP A 433 -21.19 19.31 -21.25
C ASP A 433 -20.64 18.97 -19.87
N ILE A 434 -21.44 18.33 -18.99
CA ILE A 434 -20.99 18.00 -17.64
C ILE A 434 -21.09 16.50 -17.37
N ALA A 435 -20.02 15.95 -16.79
CA ALA A 435 -19.85 14.53 -16.47
C ALA A 435 -20.66 14.02 -15.25
N GLU A 436 -21.38 14.89 -14.52
CA GLU A 436 -22.15 14.47 -13.34
C GLU A 436 -23.60 14.11 -13.70
N ALA A 437 -24.01 12.88 -13.41
CA ALA A 437 -25.37 12.43 -13.54
C ALA A 437 -26.28 13.14 -12.53
N ALA A 438 -27.42 13.69 -13.00
CA ALA A 438 -28.46 14.25 -12.15
C ALA A 438 -29.80 13.60 -12.53
N MET A 439 -30.63 13.32 -11.51
CA MET A 439 -32.02 12.90 -11.73
C MET A 439 -32.84 14.14 -12.07
N VAL A 440 -33.43 14.16 -13.25
CA VAL A 440 -34.24 15.27 -13.75
C VAL A 440 -35.65 14.79 -14.04
N GLN A 441 -36.64 15.42 -13.43
CA GLN A 441 -38.04 15.22 -13.76
C GLN A 441 -38.54 16.48 -14.43
N ALA A 442 -39.06 16.37 -15.66
CA ALA A 442 -39.64 17.47 -16.39
C ALA A 442 -41.13 17.20 -16.63
N THR A 443 -41.99 18.14 -16.27
CA THR A 443 -43.43 18.11 -16.53
C THR A 443 -43.77 19.21 -17.52
N PHE A 444 -44.36 18.83 -18.65
CA PHE A 444 -44.83 19.75 -19.67
C PHE A 444 -46.34 19.90 -19.56
N SER A 445 -46.82 21.16 -19.57
CA SER A 445 -48.24 21.48 -19.48
C SER A 445 -48.62 22.51 -20.54
N LEU A 446 -49.72 22.31 -21.21
CA LEU A 446 -50.30 23.31 -22.06
C LEU A 446 -51.00 24.36 -21.15
N LEU A 447 -50.78 25.64 -21.42
CA LEU A 447 -51.30 26.70 -20.57
C LEU A 447 -52.55 27.36 -21.18
N ASP A 448 -53.50 27.71 -20.31
CA ASP A 448 -54.66 28.53 -20.65
C ASP A 448 -54.27 30.02 -20.83
N GLN A 449 -55.24 30.86 -21.11
CA GLN A 449 -55.05 32.33 -21.28
C GLN A 449 -54.56 33.04 -20.02
N HIS A 450 -54.73 32.41 -18.87
CA HIS A 450 -54.32 32.94 -17.57
C HIS A 450 -52.98 32.37 -17.10
N GLY A 451 -52.32 31.53 -17.94
CA GLY A 451 -51.03 30.88 -17.64
C GLY A 451 -51.15 29.71 -16.68
N LYS A 452 -52.33 29.14 -16.51
CA LYS A 452 -52.52 27.93 -15.68
C LYS A 452 -52.52 26.68 -16.55
N PRO A 453 -51.99 25.53 -16.04
CA PRO A 453 -52.10 24.26 -16.71
C PRO A 453 -53.55 23.92 -17.01
N ASP A 454 -53.88 23.62 -18.27
CA ASP A 454 -55.22 23.26 -18.72
C ASP A 454 -55.31 21.79 -19.11
N ASP A 455 -56.53 21.26 -19.11
CA ASP A 455 -56.80 19.86 -19.42
C ASP A 455 -56.67 19.63 -20.93
N LEU A 456 -55.88 18.67 -21.37
CA LEU A 456 -55.54 18.38 -22.75
C LEU A 456 -56.77 18.01 -23.62
N GLU A 457 -57.91 17.68 -23.00
CA GLU A 457 -59.12 17.24 -23.70
C GLU A 457 -59.97 18.39 -24.23
N LYS A 458 -59.68 19.65 -23.88
CA LYS A 458 -60.44 20.81 -24.32
C LYS A 458 -59.84 21.44 -25.57
N SER A 459 -60.61 21.52 -26.63
CA SER A 459 -60.25 22.27 -27.84
C SER A 459 -60.30 23.76 -27.60
N GLY A 460 -59.21 24.50 -27.85
CA GLY A 460 -59.20 25.97 -27.77
C GLY A 460 -57.90 26.58 -27.30
N HIS A 461 -56.86 25.80 -27.15
CA HIS A 461 -55.54 26.27 -26.63
C HIS A 461 -54.79 27.19 -27.61
N VAL A 462 -55.06 27.07 -28.93
CA VAL A 462 -54.47 27.93 -29.95
C VAL A 462 -55.44 29.11 -30.16
N GLN A 463 -55.14 30.27 -29.60
CA GLN A 463 -55.93 31.48 -29.82
C GLN A 463 -55.07 32.54 -30.50
N ASN A 464 -55.65 33.21 -31.47
CA ASN A 464 -54.95 34.26 -32.24
C ASN A 464 -53.62 33.74 -32.83
N ASN A 465 -53.56 32.42 -33.21
CA ASN A 465 -52.39 31.79 -33.75
C ASN A 465 -51.20 31.65 -32.72
N CYS A 466 -51.50 31.67 -31.42
CA CYS A 466 -50.54 31.59 -30.32
C CYS A 466 -50.93 30.50 -29.33
N PHE A 467 -49.96 29.85 -28.69
CA PHE A 467 -50.14 28.99 -27.52
C PHE A 467 -48.93 29.03 -26.61
N ALA A 468 -49.07 28.61 -25.37
CA ALA A 468 -47.99 28.61 -24.40
C ALA A 468 -47.84 27.23 -23.73
N ILE A 469 -46.62 26.84 -23.49
CA ILE A 469 -46.22 25.58 -22.81
C ILE A 469 -45.49 25.95 -21.55
N GLY A 470 -46.01 25.46 -20.42
CA GLY A 470 -45.31 25.51 -19.13
C GLY A 470 -44.42 24.30 -18.98
N VAL A 471 -43.18 24.49 -18.58
CA VAL A 471 -42.23 23.40 -18.29
C VAL A 471 -41.79 23.56 -16.85
N HIS A 472 -42.17 22.60 -16.03
CA HIS A 472 -41.72 22.48 -14.64
C HIS A 472 -40.58 21.48 -14.56
N VAL A 473 -39.41 21.93 -14.17
CA VAL A 473 -38.19 21.12 -14.05
C VAL A 473 -37.83 20.94 -12.57
N VAL A 474 -37.70 19.73 -12.15
CA VAL A 474 -37.27 19.35 -10.80
C VAL A 474 -35.93 18.56 -10.94
N ILE A 475 -34.89 19.11 -10.39
CA ILE A 475 -33.58 18.43 -10.34
C ILE A 475 -33.38 17.94 -8.93
N THR A 476 -33.19 16.61 -8.81
CA THR A 476 -32.85 15.94 -7.56
C THR A 476 -31.36 15.65 -7.57
N LYS A 477 -30.63 16.33 -6.70
CA LYS A 477 -29.20 16.01 -6.48
C LYS A 477 -29.10 15.18 -5.20
N GLU A 478 -28.66 13.94 -5.31
CA GLU A 478 -28.18 13.21 -4.14
C GLU A 478 -26.90 13.91 -3.70
N VAL A 479 -26.95 14.57 -2.55
CA VAL A 479 -25.71 14.99 -1.88
C VAL A 479 -25.07 13.68 -1.37
N PRO A 480 -23.87 13.32 -1.85
CA PRO A 480 -23.19 12.17 -1.29
C PRO A 480 -23.15 12.31 0.24
N PRO A 481 -23.24 11.20 0.98
CA PRO A 481 -23.08 11.26 2.43
C PRO A 481 -21.77 12.00 2.72
N PRO A 482 -21.71 12.79 3.81
CA PRO A 482 -20.48 13.47 4.20
C PRO A 482 -19.34 12.44 4.13
N PRO A 483 -18.17 12.79 3.60
CA PRO A 483 -17.05 11.88 3.56
C PRO A 483 -16.89 11.25 4.96
N PRO A 484 -16.56 9.96 5.06
CA PRO A 484 -16.33 9.33 6.35
C PRO A 484 -15.34 10.20 7.13
N PRO A 485 -15.47 10.28 8.47
CA PRO A 485 -14.62 11.14 9.28
C PRO A 485 -13.17 10.95 8.83
N ILE A 486 -12.48 12.05 8.59
CA ILE A 486 -11.09 12.03 8.09
C ILE A 486 -10.28 11.31 9.16
N VAL A 487 -10.03 10.03 8.96
CA VAL A 487 -9.09 9.28 9.78
C VAL A 487 -7.72 9.87 9.49
N VAL A 488 -7.26 10.74 10.37
CA VAL A 488 -5.92 11.31 10.27
C VAL A 488 -4.94 10.18 10.57
N VAL A 489 -4.40 9.56 9.54
CA VAL A 489 -3.34 8.57 9.68
C VAL A 489 -2.00 9.33 9.65
N PRO A 490 -1.20 9.28 10.73
CA PRO A 490 0.11 9.90 10.71
C PRO A 490 0.97 9.28 9.60
N PRO A 491 1.80 10.08 8.92
CA PRO A 491 2.70 9.55 7.91
C PRO A 491 3.67 8.54 8.54
N SER A 492 4.13 7.57 7.76
CA SER A 492 5.21 6.67 8.14
C SER A 492 6.45 7.45 8.58
N SER A 493 7.37 6.81 9.30
CA SER A 493 8.62 7.45 9.73
C SER A 493 9.36 8.09 8.55
N ASN A 494 9.73 9.35 8.72
CA ASN A 494 10.50 10.14 7.76
C ASN A 494 11.93 10.46 8.25
N MET A 495 12.37 9.78 9.29
CA MET A 495 13.68 9.96 9.90
C MET A 495 14.81 9.86 8.87
N HIS A 496 14.73 8.84 7.99
CA HIS A 496 15.68 8.61 6.91
C HIS A 496 15.77 9.80 5.92
N LEU A 497 14.65 10.48 5.64
CA LEU A 497 14.65 11.65 4.75
C LEU A 497 15.38 12.82 5.38
N HIS A 498 15.18 13.07 6.67
CA HIS A 498 15.84 14.16 7.39
C HIS A 498 17.37 14.00 7.42
N TYR A 499 17.87 12.78 7.64
CA TYR A 499 19.31 12.54 7.59
C TYR A 499 19.84 12.54 6.14
N GLY A 500 19.04 12.12 5.15
CA GLY A 500 19.36 12.26 3.73
C GLY A 500 19.51 13.72 3.31
N ASP A 501 18.64 14.60 3.79
CA ASP A 501 18.73 16.05 3.57
C ASP A 501 19.96 16.64 4.24
N LEU A 502 20.32 16.16 5.43
CA LEU A 502 21.53 16.57 6.12
C LEU A 502 22.78 16.21 5.30
N LEU A 503 22.85 14.98 4.76
CA LEU A 503 23.96 14.55 3.91
C LEU A 503 24.04 15.36 2.60
N SER A 504 22.91 15.54 1.91
CA SER A 504 22.84 16.22 0.62
C SER A 504 23.17 17.71 0.73
N SER A 505 22.69 18.37 1.79
CA SER A 505 22.95 19.80 2.03
C SER A 505 24.35 20.09 2.53
N LYS A 506 25.09 19.07 3.01
CA LYS A 506 26.43 19.18 3.63
C LYS A 506 26.49 20.17 4.80
N ARG A 507 25.33 20.58 5.35
CA ARG A 507 25.29 21.52 6.50
C ARG A 507 25.86 20.84 7.73
N CYS A 508 26.69 21.56 8.47
CA CYS A 508 27.33 21.06 9.71
C CYS A 508 28.24 19.83 9.50
N ALA A 509 28.68 19.56 8.28
CA ALA A 509 29.67 18.51 8.00
C ALA A 509 30.98 18.84 8.74
N ASP A 510 31.55 17.84 9.41
CA ASP A 510 32.74 17.95 10.24
C ASP A 510 33.85 16.93 9.89
N VAL A 511 33.65 16.20 8.80
CA VAL A 511 34.64 15.27 8.21
C VAL A 511 34.52 15.24 6.70
N GLU A 512 35.66 15.12 6.02
CA GLU A 512 35.73 14.92 4.58
C GLU A 512 36.48 13.62 4.26
N PHE A 513 35.97 12.86 3.29
CA PHE A 513 36.60 11.64 2.76
C PHE A 513 37.04 11.88 1.31
N LEU A 514 38.25 11.45 0.97
CA LEU A 514 38.76 11.40 -0.39
C LEU A 514 38.75 9.92 -0.86
N VAL A 515 37.92 9.60 -1.83
CA VAL A 515 37.77 8.22 -2.35
C VAL A 515 37.80 8.26 -3.88
N GLY A 516 38.78 7.57 -4.48
CA GLY A 516 38.92 7.55 -5.93
C GLY A 516 39.06 8.96 -6.57
N GLY A 517 39.63 9.92 -5.84
CA GLY A 517 39.75 11.31 -6.29
C GLY A 517 38.50 12.17 -6.11
N VAL A 518 37.43 11.64 -5.53
CA VAL A 518 36.19 12.37 -5.24
C VAL A 518 36.10 12.68 -3.74
N THR A 519 35.72 13.90 -3.39
CA THR A 519 35.56 14.33 -2.00
C THR A 519 34.10 14.19 -1.54
N PHE A 520 33.90 13.59 -0.37
CA PHE A 520 32.60 13.39 0.28
C PHE A 520 32.60 14.04 1.67
N ALA A 521 31.74 15.01 1.87
CA ALA A 521 31.51 15.61 3.17
C ALA A 521 30.50 14.77 3.99
N ALA A 522 30.77 14.55 5.26
CA ALA A 522 29.94 13.75 6.15
C ALA A 522 29.96 14.27 7.60
N HIS A 523 29.27 13.57 8.49
CA HIS A 523 29.11 13.94 9.89
C HIS A 523 29.63 12.81 10.79
N ARG A 524 30.67 13.11 11.60
CA ARG A 524 31.29 12.12 12.51
C ARG A 524 30.28 11.43 13.41
N LEU A 525 29.35 12.19 13.99
CA LEU A 525 28.32 11.63 14.88
C LEU A 525 27.42 10.61 14.15
N VAL A 526 26.94 10.93 12.94
CA VAL A 526 26.08 10.00 12.16
C VAL A 526 26.82 8.73 11.81
N LEU A 527 28.06 8.85 11.33
CA LEU A 527 28.91 7.71 11.01
C LEU A 527 29.20 6.86 12.24
N ALA A 528 29.52 7.51 13.36
CA ALA A 528 29.84 6.84 14.62
C ALA A 528 28.63 6.08 15.20
N VAL A 529 27.44 6.67 15.15
CA VAL A 529 26.19 6.05 15.63
C VAL A 529 25.87 4.80 14.82
N ARG A 530 26.06 4.86 13.50
CA ARG A 530 25.65 3.79 12.58
C ARG A 530 26.75 2.74 12.35
N SER A 531 28.01 3.05 12.60
CA SER A 531 29.11 2.13 12.33
C SER A 531 30.18 2.17 13.44
N PRO A 532 30.32 1.09 14.22
CA PRO A 532 31.37 0.98 15.22
C PRO A 532 32.78 1.00 14.62
N VAL A 533 32.93 0.60 13.35
CA VAL A 533 34.21 0.59 12.65
C VAL A 533 34.67 2.00 12.32
N PHE A 534 33.76 2.89 11.87
CA PHE A 534 34.10 4.30 11.68
C PHE A 534 34.57 4.95 12.98
N VAL A 535 33.98 4.57 14.12
CA VAL A 535 34.46 5.02 15.45
C VAL A 535 35.90 4.58 15.69
N ALA A 536 36.15 3.28 15.53
CA ALA A 536 37.46 2.68 15.84
C ALA A 536 38.58 3.19 14.90
N GLU A 537 38.31 3.25 13.60
CA GLU A 537 39.31 3.60 12.59
C GLU A 537 39.57 5.11 12.48
N HIS A 538 38.54 5.93 12.64
CA HIS A 538 38.63 7.35 12.31
C HIS A 538 38.42 8.29 13.48
N PHE A 539 37.75 7.84 14.57
CA PHE A 539 37.35 8.71 15.67
C PHE A 539 37.80 8.19 17.06
N GLY A 540 38.52 7.08 17.12
CA GLY A 540 38.96 6.48 18.39
C GLY A 540 40.04 7.32 19.12
N PRO A 541 40.27 7.06 20.41
CA PRO A 541 41.12 7.85 21.28
C PRO A 541 42.59 7.96 20.86
N MET A 542 43.03 7.14 19.90
CA MET A 542 44.39 7.24 19.33
C MET A 542 44.58 8.41 18.33
N LYS A 543 43.51 9.12 18.00
CA LYS A 543 43.52 10.29 17.07
C LYS A 543 43.11 11.60 17.74
N GLU A 544 43.24 11.69 19.08
CA GLU A 544 43.14 12.97 19.82
C GLU A 544 44.26 13.92 19.36
N GLY A 545 43.99 14.71 18.33
CA GLY A 545 44.97 15.62 17.71
C GLY A 545 44.80 15.77 16.19
N ALA A 546 43.93 14.97 15.54
CA ALA A 546 43.58 15.20 14.17
C ALA A 546 42.86 16.54 14.07
N ASN A 547 43.45 17.45 13.28
CA ASN A 547 42.86 18.76 12.99
C ASN A 547 41.46 18.56 12.38
N VAL A 548 40.55 19.45 12.68
CA VAL A 548 39.16 19.46 12.17
C VAL A 548 39.09 19.43 10.63
N ASN A 549 40.22 19.64 9.97
CA ASN A 549 40.38 19.70 8.49
C ASN A 549 41.12 18.49 7.88
N ASP A 550 41.35 17.39 8.62
CA ASP A 550 42.00 16.22 8.04
C ASP A 550 41.05 15.46 7.13
N VAL A 551 41.36 15.49 5.84
CA VAL A 551 40.68 14.66 4.83
C VAL A 551 41.08 13.20 5.04
N VAL A 552 40.10 12.33 5.25
CA VAL A 552 40.30 10.90 5.41
C VAL A 552 40.39 10.24 4.03
N GLU A 553 41.53 9.65 3.70
CA GLU A 553 41.74 8.98 2.42
C GLU A 553 41.35 7.50 2.50
N ILE A 554 40.48 7.06 1.57
CA ILE A 554 40.04 5.66 1.42
C ILE A 554 40.45 5.19 0.03
N ASN A 555 41.40 4.23 -0.03
CA ASN A 555 42.03 3.76 -1.25
C ASN A 555 41.55 2.38 -1.71
N ASP A 556 40.79 1.68 -0.90
CA ASP A 556 40.35 0.28 -1.11
C ASP A 556 38.88 0.17 -1.51
N MET A 557 38.26 1.27 -1.97
CA MET A 557 36.85 1.31 -2.36
C MET A 557 36.65 2.25 -3.55
N ASP A 558 35.71 1.89 -4.42
CA ASP A 558 35.24 2.75 -5.49
C ASP A 558 34.41 3.92 -4.95
N ALA A 559 34.51 5.08 -5.60
CA ALA A 559 33.80 6.30 -5.20
C ALA A 559 32.27 6.17 -5.24
N GLN A 560 31.73 5.42 -6.20
CA GLN A 560 30.27 5.18 -6.28
C GLN A 560 29.80 4.24 -5.18
N ALA A 561 30.56 3.19 -4.87
CA ALA A 561 30.27 2.29 -3.77
C ALA A 561 30.33 3.03 -2.42
N PHE A 562 31.31 3.91 -2.22
CA PHE A 562 31.37 4.74 -1.00
C PHE A 562 30.19 5.71 -0.90
N LYS A 563 29.78 6.34 -2.00
CA LYS A 563 28.58 7.17 -2.07
C LYS A 563 27.33 6.41 -1.67
N ALA A 564 27.17 5.20 -2.20
CA ALA A 564 26.03 4.34 -1.89
C ALA A 564 26.05 3.86 -0.42
N LEU A 565 27.23 3.56 0.13
CA LEU A 565 27.41 3.25 1.55
C LEU A 565 27.01 4.41 2.44
N LEU A 566 27.48 5.65 2.13
CA LEU A 566 27.10 6.84 2.86
C LEU A 566 25.58 7.07 2.82
N ASN A 567 24.97 6.96 1.65
CA ASN A 567 23.52 7.06 1.49
C ASN A 567 22.80 6.05 2.39
N PHE A 568 23.27 4.79 2.43
CA PHE A 568 22.67 3.79 3.30
C PHE A 568 22.84 4.12 4.80
N ILE A 569 24.02 4.58 5.23
CA ILE A 569 24.25 4.97 6.63
C ILE A 569 23.28 6.08 7.06
N TYR A 570 22.99 7.04 6.19
CA TYR A 570 22.10 8.18 6.47
C TYR A 570 20.63 7.86 6.29
N MET A 571 20.26 7.12 5.24
CA MET A 571 18.87 6.93 4.84
C MET A 571 18.34 5.52 5.12
N ASP A 572 19.21 4.57 5.45
CA ASP A 572 18.86 3.16 5.66
C ASP A 572 18.14 2.51 4.46
N THR A 573 18.29 3.08 3.28
CA THR A 573 17.70 2.62 2.02
C THR A 573 18.77 2.31 1.00
N PHE A 574 18.56 1.26 0.21
CA PHE A 574 19.40 0.94 -0.92
C PHE A 574 18.88 1.70 -2.16
N LEU A 575 19.78 2.29 -2.94
CA LEU A 575 19.41 3.00 -4.17
C LEU A 575 18.96 1.99 -5.23
N GLU A 576 17.85 2.28 -5.91
CA GLU A 576 17.42 1.52 -7.08
C GLU A 576 18.28 1.91 -8.29
N MET A 577 18.80 0.91 -9.00
CA MET A 577 19.64 1.03 -10.19
C MET A 577 19.17 0.06 -11.27
N ASP A 578 19.71 0.19 -12.50
CA ASP A 578 19.46 -0.76 -13.57
C ASP A 578 20.08 -2.14 -13.24
N GLN A 579 19.49 -3.23 -13.75
CA GLN A 579 19.79 -4.60 -13.30
C GLN A 579 21.27 -5.00 -13.34
N GLU A 580 22.02 -4.60 -14.39
CA GLU A 580 23.46 -4.97 -14.52
C GLU A 580 24.32 -4.15 -13.54
N GLU A 581 24.01 -2.86 -13.36
CA GLU A 581 24.69 -1.99 -12.40
C GLU A 581 24.37 -2.39 -10.95
N ASP A 582 23.14 -2.87 -10.69
CA ASP A 582 22.67 -3.29 -9.38
C ASP A 582 23.47 -4.48 -8.84
N THR A 583 23.74 -5.50 -9.66
CA THR A 583 24.50 -6.69 -9.26
C THR A 583 25.96 -6.35 -8.90
N THR A 584 26.62 -5.56 -9.73
CA THR A 584 28.01 -5.13 -9.48
C THR A 584 28.09 -4.24 -8.24
N MET A 585 27.16 -3.31 -8.09
CA MET A 585 27.09 -2.45 -6.92
C MET A 585 26.79 -3.24 -5.64
N ALA A 586 25.89 -4.23 -5.71
CA ALA A 586 25.58 -5.09 -4.58
C ALA A 586 26.80 -5.91 -4.11
N GLN A 587 27.67 -6.35 -5.01
CA GLN A 587 28.93 -7.02 -4.65
C GLN A 587 29.88 -6.05 -3.92
N HIS A 588 30.09 -4.85 -4.45
CA HIS A 588 30.94 -3.85 -3.81
C HIS A 588 30.39 -3.40 -2.45
N LEU A 589 29.06 -3.22 -2.35
CA LEU A 589 28.41 -2.85 -1.10
C LEU A 589 28.39 -3.97 -0.07
N LEU A 590 28.36 -5.25 -0.48
CA LEU A 590 28.48 -6.37 0.44
C LEU A 590 29.84 -6.36 1.14
N VAL A 591 30.92 -6.12 0.37
CA VAL A 591 32.29 -5.97 0.92
C VAL A 591 32.36 -4.76 1.88
N ALA A 592 31.79 -3.64 1.46
CA ALA A 592 31.74 -2.42 2.26
C ALA A 592 30.92 -2.60 3.54
N ALA A 593 29.78 -3.27 3.45
CA ALA A 593 28.89 -3.56 4.57
C ALA A 593 29.58 -4.44 5.62
N ASP A 594 30.29 -5.47 5.19
CA ASP A 594 31.09 -6.32 6.07
C ASP A 594 32.22 -5.53 6.74
N LYS A 595 32.97 -4.74 5.96
CA LYS A 595 34.07 -3.90 6.47
C LYS A 595 33.59 -2.88 7.52
N TYR A 596 32.49 -2.20 7.29
CA TYR A 596 31.98 -1.12 8.15
C TYR A 596 30.89 -1.57 9.13
N GLY A 597 30.67 -2.90 9.28
CA GLY A 597 29.73 -3.46 10.25
C GLY A 597 28.28 -3.08 9.99
N GLN A 598 27.85 -2.99 8.71
CA GLN A 598 26.49 -2.67 8.30
C GLN A 598 25.70 -3.96 8.05
N GLU A 599 25.30 -4.66 9.13
CA GLU A 599 24.66 -5.98 9.01
C GLU A 599 23.38 -5.97 8.16
N ARG A 600 22.54 -4.94 8.32
CA ARG A 600 21.31 -4.82 7.52
C ARG A 600 21.62 -4.60 6.03
N LEU A 601 22.59 -3.77 5.68
CA LEU A 601 23.05 -3.58 4.29
C LEU A 601 23.59 -4.89 3.71
N LYS A 602 24.35 -5.64 4.50
CA LYS A 602 24.89 -6.95 4.11
C LYS A 602 23.75 -7.92 3.73
N VAL A 603 22.69 -7.99 4.55
CA VAL A 603 21.51 -8.81 4.26
C VAL A 603 20.79 -8.35 2.99
N ILE A 604 20.65 -7.06 2.76
CA ILE A 604 20.06 -6.51 1.54
C ILE A 604 20.88 -6.90 0.31
N CYS A 605 22.22 -6.80 0.38
CA CYS A 605 23.10 -7.22 -0.70
C CYS A 605 23.03 -8.74 -0.95
N GLU A 606 22.98 -9.56 0.12
CA GLU A 606 22.80 -11.01 -0.02
C GLU A 606 21.47 -11.35 -0.72
N GLU A 607 20.39 -10.67 -0.35
CA GLU A 607 19.05 -10.86 -0.98
C GLU A 607 19.08 -10.49 -2.46
N ARG A 608 19.63 -9.33 -2.80
CA ARG A 608 19.72 -8.90 -4.20
C ARG A 608 20.58 -9.85 -5.04
N LEU A 609 21.76 -10.19 -4.56
CA LEU A 609 22.65 -11.14 -5.24
C LEU A 609 22.02 -12.51 -5.39
N SER A 610 21.24 -12.99 -4.41
CA SER A 610 20.55 -14.28 -4.48
C SER A 610 19.53 -14.36 -5.62
N ASN A 611 18.92 -13.24 -6.00
CA ASN A 611 17.94 -13.16 -7.09
C ASN A 611 18.60 -13.16 -8.49
N HIS A 612 19.93 -12.98 -8.55
CA HIS A 612 20.70 -12.86 -9.79
C HIS A 612 21.82 -13.89 -9.92
N VAL A 613 21.69 -15.04 -9.22
CA VAL A 613 22.67 -16.13 -9.33
C VAL A 613 22.49 -16.84 -10.68
N ASP A 614 23.52 -16.78 -11.51
CA ASP A 614 23.61 -17.45 -12.81
C ASP A 614 24.89 -18.28 -12.97
N ALA A 615 25.11 -18.86 -14.15
CA ALA A 615 26.26 -19.71 -14.41
C ALA A 615 27.57 -18.93 -14.45
N ASP A 616 27.53 -17.66 -14.85
CA ASP A 616 28.70 -16.80 -15.00
C ASP A 616 29.12 -16.17 -13.66
N SER A 617 28.16 -15.84 -12.80
CA SER A 617 28.39 -15.14 -11.52
C SER A 617 28.60 -16.08 -10.32
N VAL A 618 28.09 -17.32 -10.36
CA VAL A 618 28.05 -18.21 -9.19
C VAL A 618 29.42 -18.50 -8.61
N ALA A 619 30.47 -18.65 -9.44
CA ALA A 619 31.82 -18.93 -8.97
C ALA A 619 32.39 -17.74 -8.17
N THR A 620 32.27 -16.53 -8.71
CA THR A 620 32.68 -15.29 -8.03
C THR A 620 31.88 -15.05 -6.75
N LEU A 621 30.57 -15.32 -6.77
CA LEU A 621 29.71 -15.18 -5.60
C LEU A 621 30.08 -16.18 -4.51
N LEU A 622 30.46 -17.42 -4.83
CA LEU A 622 30.92 -18.40 -3.84
C LEU A 622 32.19 -17.94 -3.12
N VAL A 623 33.16 -17.42 -3.85
CA VAL A 623 34.38 -16.84 -3.25
C VAL A 623 34.05 -15.67 -2.34
N LEU A 624 33.16 -14.79 -2.80
CA LEU A 624 32.72 -13.62 -2.05
C LEU A 624 31.99 -14.03 -0.76
N THR A 625 31.11 -15.04 -0.83
CA THR A 625 30.33 -15.49 0.33
C THR A 625 31.20 -16.16 1.40
N ASP A 626 32.22 -16.90 0.99
CA ASP A 626 33.18 -17.51 1.92
C ASP A 626 34.00 -16.44 2.63
N LYS A 627 34.58 -15.50 1.87
CA LYS A 627 35.42 -14.43 2.40
C LYS A 627 34.67 -13.52 3.37
N HIS A 628 33.41 -13.23 3.14
CA HIS A 628 32.61 -12.31 3.93
C HIS A 628 31.56 -13.01 4.83
N ASN A 629 31.67 -14.35 4.98
CA ASN A 629 30.80 -15.15 5.84
C ASN A 629 29.28 -14.96 5.56
N CYS A 630 28.91 -14.89 4.28
CA CYS A 630 27.53 -14.70 3.82
C CYS A 630 26.81 -16.04 3.70
N ARG A 631 26.42 -16.64 4.82
CA ARG A 631 25.89 -18.02 4.88
C ARG A 631 24.62 -18.23 4.06
N ARG A 632 23.76 -17.22 3.95
CA ARG A 632 22.48 -17.31 3.23
C ARG A 632 22.71 -17.34 1.73
N LEU A 633 23.48 -16.39 1.20
CA LEU A 633 23.85 -16.34 -0.21
C LEU A 633 24.71 -17.57 -0.60
N ASN A 634 25.62 -18.01 0.26
CA ASN A 634 26.42 -19.22 0.05
C ASN A 634 25.51 -20.44 -0.18
N LYS A 635 24.47 -20.61 0.64
CA LYS A 635 23.51 -21.71 0.48
C LYS A 635 22.79 -21.65 -0.88
N VAL A 636 22.35 -20.47 -1.33
CA VAL A 636 21.71 -20.28 -2.65
C VAL A 636 22.69 -20.66 -3.77
N CYS A 637 23.94 -20.21 -3.70
CA CYS A 637 24.97 -20.57 -4.67
C CYS A 637 25.23 -22.08 -4.73
N ILE A 638 25.29 -22.76 -3.57
CA ILE A 638 25.49 -24.23 -3.50
C ILE A 638 24.26 -24.96 -4.07
N GLU A 639 23.05 -24.51 -3.78
CA GLU A 639 21.83 -25.09 -4.33
C GLU A 639 21.77 -24.94 -5.86
N PHE A 640 22.16 -23.79 -6.39
CA PHE A 640 22.30 -23.56 -7.83
C PHE A 640 23.35 -24.50 -8.45
N PHE A 641 24.50 -24.64 -7.80
CA PHE A 641 25.59 -25.52 -8.24
C PHE A 641 25.19 -27.01 -8.25
N SER A 642 24.27 -27.42 -7.38
CA SER A 642 23.78 -28.80 -7.26
C SER A 642 22.83 -29.19 -8.39
N SER A 643 22.41 -28.26 -9.24
CA SER A 643 21.58 -28.52 -10.43
C SER A 643 22.44 -29.11 -11.56
N PRO A 644 22.13 -30.32 -12.10
CA PRO A 644 22.91 -30.92 -13.18
C PRO A 644 23.01 -30.07 -14.45
N THR A 645 22.01 -29.29 -14.74
CA THR A 645 21.94 -28.37 -15.89
C THR A 645 22.77 -27.12 -15.69
N ALA A 646 22.81 -26.60 -14.46
CA ALA A 646 23.65 -25.47 -14.09
C ALA A 646 25.12 -25.85 -14.12
N LEU A 647 25.47 -27.04 -13.53
CA LEU A 647 26.83 -27.53 -13.44
C LEU A 647 27.48 -27.68 -14.84
N ALA A 648 26.72 -28.19 -15.82
CA ALA A 648 27.24 -28.35 -17.19
C ALA A 648 27.58 -26.95 -17.82
N LYS A 649 26.77 -25.96 -17.57
CA LYS A 649 27.04 -24.58 -18.06
C LYS A 649 28.19 -23.91 -17.34
N ILE A 650 28.27 -24.07 -16.01
CA ILE A 650 29.33 -23.49 -15.17
C ILE A 650 30.73 -23.97 -15.60
N ILE A 651 30.88 -25.25 -15.90
CA ILE A 651 32.17 -25.83 -16.31
C ILE A 651 32.65 -25.21 -17.63
N GLU A 652 31.75 -24.72 -18.49
CA GLU A 652 32.07 -24.09 -19.76
C GLU A 652 32.42 -22.59 -19.60
N THR A 653 32.20 -21.99 -18.43
CA THR A 653 32.48 -20.54 -18.23
C THR A 653 33.96 -20.25 -18.02
N ASP A 654 34.44 -19.16 -18.59
CA ASP A 654 35.84 -18.70 -18.45
C ASP A 654 36.20 -18.35 -17.00
N GLU A 655 35.20 -17.97 -16.19
CA GLU A 655 35.35 -17.60 -14.79
C GLU A 655 35.65 -18.86 -13.90
N PHE A 656 34.90 -19.91 -14.10
CA PHE A 656 35.17 -21.17 -13.39
C PHE A 656 36.55 -21.74 -13.76
N GLN A 657 36.94 -21.69 -15.02
CA GLN A 657 38.25 -22.14 -15.49
C GLN A 657 39.38 -21.31 -14.87
N ARG A 658 39.21 -20.00 -14.73
CA ARG A 658 40.19 -19.14 -14.04
C ARG A 658 40.36 -19.52 -12.57
N HIS A 659 39.27 -19.69 -11.82
CA HIS A 659 39.32 -20.05 -10.41
C HIS A 659 39.92 -21.44 -10.16
N VAL A 660 39.69 -22.39 -11.06
CA VAL A 660 40.30 -23.76 -10.97
C VAL A 660 41.78 -23.74 -11.30
N LEU A 661 42.21 -22.89 -12.25
CA LEU A 661 43.61 -22.79 -12.66
C LEU A 661 44.45 -21.98 -11.67
N ASP A 662 43.91 -20.98 -11.03
CA ASP A 662 44.62 -20.12 -10.07
C ASP A 662 44.70 -20.73 -8.66
N GLY A 663 44.02 -21.86 -8.41
CA GLY A 663 44.11 -22.62 -7.14
C GLY A 663 43.58 -21.89 -5.93
N THR A 664 42.64 -20.96 -6.13
CA THR A 664 41.98 -20.17 -5.09
C THR A 664 40.54 -20.60 -4.85
#